data_af4bac1121d6cd3f2788de41a898c284
#
_entry.id   af4bac1121d6cd3f2788de41a898c284
#
_cell.length_a   1.000
_cell.length_b   1.000
_cell.length_c   1.000
_cell.angle_alpha   90.00
_cell.angle_beta   90.00
_cell.angle_gamma   90.00
#
_symmetry.space_group_name_H-M   'P 1'
#
loop_
_entity.id
_entity.type
_entity.pdbx_description
1 polymer ?
#
loop_
_entity_poly.entity_id
_entity_poly.type
_entity_poly.pdbx_seq_one_letter_code
_entity_poly.pdbx_strand_id
1 'polypeptide(L)'
;MSKRDLLLEIGTEEMPARFITGAAEQLKEKVEKWLHTERIAYEQVDVLETPRRLTILAKGVAEKQADRNEEAKGPARKIAQDENGNWSKAALGFARSNNVEPEALFFKEVNGVEYVFAQKNEQGKETIQLLPVLKEIVEGMNFPKNMRWGANELKWVRPIRWLVLLFGNEQVDIEIAGVKSGRISRGHRFLGVEVSIDSPSTYAAQLEAQKVIVDPARRQEMITQQLKALATDKGWKIPVDEGLLDEVVHLVEIPTVLYGTFDPEFLQIPREVLITSMREHQRYFPVENEAGELLPYFVTVRNGDSRSLDVVAKGNEKVLRARLADARFFYEEDQKLSIDSCLKRLETIVFHEELGTIGDKVRRIGNNTKLIAAKLDFGQSETADAARIAAIAKFDLVTNMVGEFPELQGIMGSDYARKAGESEKVASGVFEHYLPRYTGDQLPASAEGAVVSLADKLDTIIGCFSIGIVPTGSQDPYGLRRMAAAIVQILLARGWKLSLDALWDVALQSYGEAAFKKRSVDDIKRDLTDFFSLRLKNVLQDEQVRYDIIDAVLATDITVVPDVLARAKALVHAVAQEAFKLTVEQFNRVNNLAQKAESDIITEALFQEEVERDLYQAYLQTKAKAEAQFAAGEMDAVIQSLAELREPIKAFFDKVMVMAEDEQIRKNRLALLLNLSRLIYGVVDFSKIVFA
;
A
#
# COMPACT_ATOMS: atom_id res chain seq x y z
N MET A 1 -12.74 33.26 -23.24
CA MET A 1 -12.23 32.40 -24.31
C MET A 1 -13.33 31.42 -24.68
N SER A 2 -13.52 31.15 -25.95
CA SER A 2 -14.42 30.09 -26.42
C SER A 2 -13.90 28.73 -25.94
N LYS A 3 -14.82 27.80 -25.72
CA LYS A 3 -14.53 26.47 -25.18
C LYS A 3 -15.23 25.42 -26.04
N ARG A 4 -14.60 24.26 -26.17
CA ARG A 4 -15.16 23.07 -26.82
C ARG A 4 -14.87 21.84 -25.97
N ASP A 5 -15.67 20.81 -26.13
CA ASP A 5 -15.38 19.50 -25.53
C ASP A 5 -14.42 18.71 -26.41
N LEU A 6 -13.56 17.92 -25.76
CA LEU A 6 -12.61 17.02 -26.40
C LEU A 6 -13.03 15.57 -26.15
N LEU A 7 -13.08 14.76 -27.20
CA LEU A 7 -13.27 13.32 -27.14
C LEU A 7 -12.04 12.61 -27.72
N LEU A 8 -11.43 11.73 -26.93
CA LEU A 8 -10.45 10.75 -27.40
C LEU A 8 -10.94 9.35 -27.03
N GLU A 9 -11.31 8.53 -28.01
CA GLU A 9 -11.63 7.11 -27.81
C GLU A 9 -10.53 6.25 -28.45
N ILE A 10 -10.00 5.30 -27.68
CA ILE A 10 -9.05 4.30 -28.11
C ILE A 10 -9.76 2.95 -28.09
N GLY A 11 -10.15 2.47 -29.25
CA GLY A 11 -10.82 1.19 -29.43
C GLY A 11 -9.82 0.05 -29.61
N THR A 12 -10.05 -1.05 -28.88
CA THR A 12 -9.11 -2.18 -28.79
C THR A 12 -9.82 -3.53 -28.95
N GLU A 13 -9.04 -4.60 -29.03
CA GLU A 13 -9.54 -5.93 -28.65
C GLU A 13 -9.74 -5.98 -27.13
N GLU A 14 -10.48 -6.97 -26.63
CA GLU A 14 -10.86 -7.08 -25.21
C GLU A 14 -9.65 -7.06 -24.28
N MET A 15 -9.60 -6.04 -23.43
CA MET A 15 -8.59 -5.87 -22.40
C MET A 15 -8.93 -6.75 -21.17
N PRO A 16 -7.94 -7.27 -20.45
CA PRO A 16 -8.19 -7.91 -19.15
C PRO A 16 -8.83 -6.92 -18.18
N ALA A 17 -9.94 -7.28 -17.55
CA ALA A 17 -10.71 -6.43 -16.64
C ALA A 17 -9.82 -5.69 -15.63
N ARG A 18 -8.92 -6.41 -14.96
CA ARG A 18 -8.00 -5.89 -13.94
C ARG A 18 -7.03 -4.79 -14.41
N PHE A 19 -6.94 -4.52 -15.72
CA PHE A 19 -6.05 -3.48 -16.26
C PHE A 19 -6.80 -2.22 -16.66
N ILE A 20 -8.14 -2.30 -16.78
CA ILE A 20 -8.94 -1.25 -17.41
C ILE A 20 -8.97 0.01 -16.55
N THR A 21 -9.36 -0.09 -15.28
CA THR A 21 -9.44 1.05 -14.35
C THR A 21 -8.09 1.77 -14.24
N GLY A 22 -7.00 1.03 -13.96
CA GLY A 22 -5.67 1.64 -13.85
C GLY A 22 -5.17 2.25 -15.16
N ALA A 23 -5.54 1.70 -16.31
CA ALA A 23 -5.22 2.29 -17.61
C ALA A 23 -6.01 3.57 -17.87
N ALA A 24 -7.29 3.58 -17.50
CA ALA A 24 -8.18 4.74 -17.62
C ALA A 24 -7.68 5.91 -16.74
N GLU A 25 -7.36 5.65 -15.49
CA GLU A 25 -6.78 6.64 -14.59
C GLU A 25 -5.46 7.19 -15.09
N GLN A 26 -4.54 6.31 -15.54
CA GLN A 26 -3.26 6.73 -16.12
C GLN A 26 -3.45 7.63 -17.34
N LEU A 27 -4.41 7.31 -18.22
CA LEU A 27 -4.71 8.12 -19.39
C LEU A 27 -5.23 9.49 -18.97
N LYS A 28 -6.14 9.55 -17.99
CA LYS A 28 -6.66 10.79 -17.43
C LYS A 28 -5.54 11.67 -16.87
N GLU A 29 -4.73 11.13 -15.97
CA GLU A 29 -3.61 11.87 -15.36
C GLU A 29 -2.65 12.45 -16.41
N LYS A 30 -2.31 11.67 -17.44
CA LYS A 30 -1.43 12.12 -18.52
C LYS A 30 -2.05 13.26 -19.32
N VAL A 31 -3.36 13.17 -19.64
CA VAL A 31 -4.07 14.20 -20.39
C VAL A 31 -4.23 15.47 -19.55
N GLU A 32 -4.62 15.37 -18.29
CA GLU A 32 -4.72 16.52 -17.37
C GLU A 32 -3.37 17.21 -17.20
N LYS A 33 -2.31 16.44 -17.00
CA LYS A 33 -0.94 16.97 -16.90
C LYS A 33 -0.52 17.68 -18.18
N TRP A 34 -0.85 17.14 -19.34
CA TRP A 34 -0.58 17.76 -20.63
C TRP A 34 -1.35 19.07 -20.80
N LEU A 35 -2.67 19.10 -20.55
CA LEU A 35 -3.49 20.30 -20.60
C LEU A 35 -2.94 21.40 -19.68
N HIS A 36 -2.54 21.04 -18.47
CA HIS A 36 -1.91 21.97 -17.53
C HIS A 36 -0.55 22.49 -18.04
N THR A 37 0.31 21.62 -18.56
CA THR A 37 1.63 21.99 -19.09
C THR A 37 1.51 22.91 -20.28
N GLU A 38 0.53 22.67 -21.16
CA GLU A 38 0.24 23.50 -22.32
C GLU A 38 -0.62 24.75 -21.97
N ARG A 39 -0.93 24.98 -20.72
CA ARG A 39 -1.74 26.11 -20.25
C ARG A 39 -3.12 26.21 -20.94
N ILE A 40 -3.71 25.07 -21.23
CA ILE A 40 -5.04 24.94 -21.80
C ILE A 40 -6.02 24.77 -20.65
N ALA A 41 -6.90 25.74 -20.45
CA ALA A 41 -7.91 25.68 -19.41
C ALA A 41 -9.00 24.66 -19.79
N TYR A 42 -9.51 23.92 -18.81
CA TYR A 42 -10.61 22.97 -18.97
C TYR A 42 -11.47 22.97 -17.70
N GLU A 43 -12.67 22.44 -17.79
CA GLU A 43 -13.60 22.35 -16.64
C GLU A 43 -13.48 21.01 -15.93
N GLN A 44 -13.50 19.92 -16.69
CA GLN A 44 -13.52 18.54 -16.16
C GLN A 44 -12.95 17.57 -17.19
N VAL A 45 -12.26 16.55 -16.72
CA VAL A 45 -11.85 15.39 -17.52
C VAL A 45 -12.51 14.15 -16.95
N ASP A 46 -13.42 13.57 -17.70
CA ASP A 46 -14.09 12.31 -17.39
C ASP A 46 -13.40 11.16 -18.12
N VAL A 47 -13.40 9.99 -17.50
CA VAL A 47 -12.94 8.73 -18.11
C VAL A 47 -14.14 7.81 -18.25
N LEU A 48 -14.28 7.25 -19.43
CA LEU A 48 -15.28 6.23 -19.75
C LEU A 48 -14.54 5.03 -20.33
N GLU A 49 -14.92 3.84 -19.91
CA GLU A 49 -14.23 2.64 -20.38
C GLU A 49 -15.19 1.44 -20.53
N THR A 50 -14.78 0.50 -21.37
CA THR A 50 -15.40 -0.82 -21.54
C THR A 50 -14.29 -1.85 -21.75
N PRO A 51 -14.59 -3.16 -21.81
CA PRO A 51 -13.59 -4.17 -22.19
C PRO A 51 -12.82 -3.81 -23.47
N ARG A 52 -13.42 -3.05 -24.39
CA ARG A 52 -12.92 -2.80 -25.75
C ARG A 52 -12.53 -1.34 -26.00
N ARG A 53 -12.58 -0.45 -25.01
CA ARG A 53 -12.24 0.97 -25.21
C ARG A 53 -11.79 1.68 -23.95
N LEU A 54 -10.90 2.64 -24.12
CA LEU A 54 -10.58 3.67 -23.15
C LEU A 54 -10.94 5.02 -23.76
N THR A 55 -11.63 5.86 -23.01
CA THR A 55 -12.15 7.13 -23.54
C THR A 55 -11.89 8.27 -22.55
N ILE A 56 -11.35 9.36 -23.06
CA ILE A 56 -11.32 10.66 -22.39
C ILE A 56 -12.42 11.55 -22.97
N LEU A 57 -13.20 12.14 -22.08
CA LEU A 57 -14.15 13.20 -22.39
C LEU A 57 -13.78 14.42 -21.54
N ALA A 58 -13.08 15.39 -22.15
CA ALA A 58 -12.72 16.63 -21.46
C ALA A 58 -13.71 17.74 -21.83
N LYS A 59 -14.38 18.30 -20.82
CA LYS A 59 -15.41 19.32 -20.97
C LYS A 59 -14.82 20.71 -20.85
N GLY A 60 -15.35 21.64 -21.61
CA GLY A 60 -15.01 23.06 -21.52
C GLY A 60 -13.55 23.36 -21.77
N VAL A 61 -12.89 22.66 -22.69
CA VAL A 61 -11.50 22.88 -23.08
C VAL A 61 -11.36 24.17 -23.87
N ALA A 62 -10.48 25.06 -23.48
CA ALA A 62 -10.24 26.33 -24.17
C ALA A 62 -9.74 26.11 -25.61
N GLU A 63 -10.23 26.87 -26.55
CA GLU A 63 -9.83 26.76 -27.96
C GLU A 63 -8.39 27.24 -28.22
N LYS A 64 -7.80 27.96 -27.26
CA LYS A 64 -6.45 28.52 -27.34
C LYS A 64 -5.74 28.42 -26.01
N GLN A 65 -4.42 28.19 -26.05
CA GLN A 65 -3.55 28.33 -24.88
C GLN A 65 -3.62 29.74 -24.30
N ALA A 66 -3.47 29.85 -22.98
CA ALA A 66 -3.23 31.14 -22.36
C ALA A 66 -1.88 31.73 -22.82
N ASP A 67 -1.89 33.00 -23.14
CA ASP A 67 -0.68 33.73 -23.45
C ASP A 67 0.29 33.69 -22.26
N ARG A 68 1.57 33.59 -22.52
CA ARG A 68 2.63 33.57 -21.50
C ARG A 68 3.35 34.91 -21.51
N ASN A 69 3.18 35.64 -20.44
CA ASN A 69 3.88 36.90 -20.19
C ASN A 69 4.87 36.68 -19.04
N GLU A 70 6.14 36.51 -19.37
CA GLU A 70 7.20 36.32 -18.38
C GLU A 70 8.24 37.44 -18.46
N GLU A 71 8.69 37.90 -17.30
CA GLU A 71 9.84 38.79 -17.18
C GLU A 71 11.09 37.89 -17.04
N ALA A 72 11.92 37.86 -18.06
CA ALA A 72 13.24 37.23 -17.97
C ALA A 72 14.23 38.25 -17.33
N LYS A 73 14.93 37.79 -16.28
CA LYS A 73 15.99 38.56 -15.63
C LYS A 73 17.32 38.36 -16.36
N GLY A 74 17.92 39.45 -16.77
CA GLY A 74 19.22 39.50 -17.43
C GLY A 74 20.36 40.01 -16.54
N PRO A 75 21.46 40.46 -17.14
CA PRO A 75 22.60 40.98 -16.41
C PRO A 75 22.30 42.27 -15.62
N ALA A 76 23.12 42.55 -14.58
CA ALA A 76 23.01 43.76 -13.82
C ALA A 76 23.27 45.00 -14.72
N ARG A 77 22.66 46.15 -14.40
CA ARG A 77 22.78 47.39 -15.19
C ARG A 77 24.20 47.75 -15.52
N LYS A 78 25.13 47.61 -14.57
CA LYS A 78 26.58 47.88 -14.77
C LYS A 78 27.24 47.03 -15.85
N ILE A 79 26.66 45.88 -16.15
CA ILE A 79 27.14 44.94 -17.20
C ILE A 79 26.32 45.16 -18.49
N ALA A 80 25.05 45.56 -18.34
CA ALA A 80 24.10 45.69 -19.43
C ALA A 80 24.28 46.94 -20.26
N GLN A 81 24.75 48.06 -19.67
CA GLN A 81 24.98 49.37 -20.33
C GLN A 81 26.39 49.85 -20.07
N ASP A 82 26.96 50.59 -21.08
CA ASP A 82 28.18 51.35 -20.93
C ASP A 82 27.90 52.75 -20.30
N GLU A 83 28.96 53.53 -20.04
CA GLU A 83 28.86 54.88 -19.43
C GLU A 83 28.07 55.87 -20.29
N ASN A 84 27.92 55.61 -21.60
CA ASN A 84 27.16 56.43 -22.55
C ASN A 84 25.70 55.97 -22.72
N GLY A 85 25.27 54.92 -21.97
CA GLY A 85 23.92 54.38 -22.05
C GLY A 85 23.69 53.37 -23.19
N ASN A 86 24.74 52.95 -23.94
CA ASN A 86 24.59 51.97 -25.02
C ASN A 86 24.54 50.54 -24.47
N TRP A 87 23.73 49.68 -25.11
CA TRP A 87 23.61 48.29 -24.73
C TRP A 87 24.89 47.49 -24.97
N SER A 88 25.38 46.81 -23.98
CA SER A 88 26.52 45.92 -24.04
C SER A 88 26.25 44.69 -24.90
N LYS A 89 27.32 43.96 -25.31
CA LYS A 89 27.19 42.66 -25.99
C LYS A 89 26.38 41.67 -25.14
N ALA A 90 26.48 41.75 -23.82
CA ALA A 90 25.74 40.84 -22.90
C ALA A 90 24.22 41.17 -22.92
N ALA A 91 23.83 42.43 -22.92
CA ALA A 91 22.44 42.84 -23.02
C ALA A 91 21.85 42.56 -24.41
N LEU A 92 22.59 42.77 -25.47
CA LEU A 92 22.18 42.43 -26.85
C LEU A 92 22.05 40.89 -27.02
N GLY A 93 22.94 40.12 -26.41
CA GLY A 93 22.83 38.65 -26.36
C GLY A 93 21.61 38.21 -25.60
N PHE A 94 21.31 38.84 -24.46
CA PHE A 94 20.13 38.58 -23.66
C PHE A 94 18.82 38.93 -24.40
N ALA A 95 18.76 40.07 -25.10
CA ALA A 95 17.63 40.44 -25.97
C ALA A 95 17.37 39.39 -27.04
N ARG A 96 18.41 38.93 -27.76
CA ARG A 96 18.30 37.89 -28.79
C ARG A 96 17.86 36.55 -28.22
N SER A 97 18.39 36.13 -27.06
CA SER A 97 18.03 34.86 -26.42
C SER A 97 16.57 34.84 -25.94
N ASN A 98 15.98 36.00 -25.69
CA ASN A 98 14.59 36.15 -25.30
C ASN A 98 13.66 36.60 -26.44
N ASN A 99 14.20 36.70 -27.66
CA ASN A 99 13.48 37.08 -28.88
C ASN A 99 12.75 38.45 -28.74
N VAL A 100 13.46 39.42 -28.14
CA VAL A 100 12.97 40.82 -27.98
C VAL A 100 13.97 41.81 -28.65
N GLU A 101 13.45 42.88 -29.14
CA GLU A 101 14.30 43.97 -29.63
C GLU A 101 15.00 44.67 -28.45
N PRO A 102 16.24 45.15 -28.62
CA PRO A 102 16.99 45.80 -27.54
C PRO A 102 16.27 47.00 -26.92
N GLU A 103 15.42 47.71 -27.68
CA GLU A 103 14.61 48.83 -27.23
C GLU A 103 13.48 48.44 -26.27
N ALA A 104 13.12 47.15 -26.28
CA ALA A 104 12.11 46.58 -25.36
C ALA A 104 12.68 46.15 -24.02
N LEU A 105 14.00 46.26 -23.81
CA LEU A 105 14.65 45.97 -22.55
C LEU A 105 14.36 47.11 -21.55
N PHE A 106 14.07 46.75 -20.29
CA PHE A 106 13.84 47.71 -19.22
C PHE A 106 14.60 47.33 -17.95
N PHE A 107 14.76 48.26 -17.03
CA PHE A 107 15.43 48.01 -15.77
C PHE A 107 14.43 47.83 -14.64
N LYS A 108 14.73 46.85 -13.75
CA LYS A 108 13.97 46.59 -12.53
C LYS A 108 14.94 46.31 -11.41
N GLU A 109 14.67 46.93 -10.24
CA GLU A 109 15.47 46.72 -9.05
C GLU A 109 15.08 45.40 -8.35
N VAL A 110 16.07 44.59 -8.00
CA VAL A 110 15.91 43.34 -7.23
C VAL A 110 16.98 43.32 -6.14
N ASN A 111 16.57 43.36 -4.88
CA ASN A 111 17.46 43.37 -3.71
C ASN A 111 18.50 44.52 -3.73
N GLY A 112 18.10 45.73 -4.12
CA GLY A 112 18.97 46.93 -4.16
C GLY A 112 19.92 46.98 -5.35
N VAL A 113 19.76 46.09 -6.36
CA VAL A 113 20.56 46.07 -7.59
C VAL A 113 19.62 46.12 -8.79
N GLU A 114 19.90 47.08 -9.72
CA GLU A 114 19.17 47.14 -10.99
C GLU A 114 19.69 46.11 -11.99
N TYR A 115 18.74 45.33 -12.54
CA TYR A 115 18.97 44.35 -13.58
C TYR A 115 18.20 44.69 -14.84
N VAL A 116 18.72 44.31 -16.00
CA VAL A 116 17.95 44.40 -17.24
C VAL A 116 16.93 43.26 -17.26
N PHE A 117 15.72 43.58 -17.71
CA PHE A 117 14.64 42.61 -17.91
C PHE A 117 14.15 42.67 -19.36
N ALA A 118 13.70 41.56 -19.84
CA ALA A 118 12.98 41.43 -21.10
C ALA A 118 11.59 40.87 -20.82
N GLN A 119 10.56 41.47 -21.37
CA GLN A 119 9.21 40.92 -21.33
C GLN A 119 9.04 39.95 -22.49
N LYS A 120 8.98 38.66 -22.17
CA LYS A 120 8.74 37.63 -23.14
C LYS A 120 7.23 37.40 -23.27
N ASN A 121 6.67 37.85 -24.38
CA ASN A 121 5.25 37.64 -24.70
C ASN A 121 5.17 36.47 -25.70
N GLU A 122 4.72 35.33 -25.27
CA GLU A 122 4.46 34.18 -26.11
C GLU A 122 2.94 34.05 -26.30
N GLN A 123 2.48 34.28 -27.54
CA GLN A 123 1.06 34.09 -27.83
C GLN A 123 0.71 32.59 -27.80
N GLY A 124 -0.40 32.28 -27.14
CA GLY A 124 -0.92 30.93 -27.09
C GLY A 124 -1.26 30.41 -28.49
N LYS A 125 -1.03 29.14 -28.73
CA LYS A 125 -1.42 28.44 -29.95
C LYS A 125 -2.86 27.98 -29.87
N GLU A 126 -3.50 27.77 -31.00
CA GLU A 126 -4.82 27.15 -31.09
C GLU A 126 -4.73 25.68 -30.56
N THR A 127 -5.65 25.30 -29.68
CA THR A 127 -5.64 23.98 -29.03
C THR A 127 -5.68 22.84 -30.04
N ILE A 128 -6.44 23.02 -31.10
CA ILE A 128 -6.57 21.99 -32.16
C ILE A 128 -5.22 21.63 -32.81
N GLN A 129 -4.28 22.59 -32.87
CA GLN A 129 -2.93 22.36 -33.43
C GLN A 129 -2.03 21.56 -32.46
N LEU A 130 -2.37 21.52 -31.18
CA LEU A 130 -1.59 20.84 -30.14
C LEU A 130 -2.12 19.43 -29.88
N LEU A 131 -3.39 19.15 -30.18
CA LEU A 131 -4.04 17.85 -29.94
C LEU A 131 -3.32 16.64 -30.57
N PRO A 132 -2.58 16.74 -31.69
CA PRO A 132 -1.83 15.60 -32.22
C PRO A 132 -0.83 14.97 -31.25
N VAL A 133 -0.38 15.69 -30.22
CA VAL A 133 0.49 15.17 -29.13
C VAL A 133 -0.21 14.06 -28.34
N LEU A 134 -1.53 13.98 -28.35
CA LEU A 134 -2.27 12.87 -27.70
C LEU A 134 -1.82 11.50 -28.22
N LYS A 135 -1.30 11.40 -29.43
CA LYS A 135 -0.65 10.19 -29.95
C LYS A 135 0.47 9.72 -29.01
N GLU A 136 1.39 10.62 -28.67
CA GLU A 136 2.55 10.30 -27.81
C GLU A 136 2.10 9.89 -26.39
N ILE A 137 1.02 10.51 -25.89
CA ILE A 137 0.42 10.16 -24.61
C ILE A 137 -0.09 8.72 -24.64
N VAL A 138 -0.82 8.32 -25.69
CA VAL A 138 -1.35 6.97 -25.84
C VAL A 138 -0.24 5.95 -26.04
N GLU A 139 0.74 6.23 -26.90
CA GLU A 139 1.88 5.35 -27.14
C GLU A 139 2.76 5.17 -25.90
N GLY A 140 2.84 6.21 -25.05
CA GLY A 140 3.59 6.22 -23.79
C GLY A 140 2.85 5.62 -22.57
N MET A 141 1.72 4.95 -22.77
CA MET A 141 1.01 4.26 -21.69
C MET A 141 1.75 2.98 -21.26
N ASN A 142 1.70 2.70 -19.95
CA ASN A 142 2.31 1.51 -19.37
C ASN A 142 1.24 0.54 -18.88
N PHE A 143 1.49 -0.75 -19.10
CA PHE A 143 0.59 -1.82 -18.66
C PHE A 143 1.40 -2.94 -18.00
N PRO A 144 0.83 -3.69 -17.05
CA PRO A 144 1.51 -4.83 -16.42
C PRO A 144 1.94 -5.92 -17.41
N LYS A 145 1.15 -6.13 -18.47
CA LYS A 145 1.48 -7.00 -19.60
C LYS A 145 1.19 -6.30 -20.92
N ASN A 146 2.14 -6.34 -21.81
CA ASN A 146 2.08 -5.77 -23.14
C ASN A 146 2.22 -6.88 -24.19
N MET A 147 1.70 -6.62 -25.37
CA MET A 147 1.92 -7.45 -26.55
C MET A 147 2.28 -6.58 -27.78
N ARG A 148 2.92 -7.20 -28.76
CA ARG A 148 3.06 -6.65 -30.13
C ARG A 148 2.06 -7.37 -31.04
N TRP A 149 1.64 -6.72 -32.10
CA TRP A 149 0.74 -7.30 -33.07
C TRP A 149 1.07 -6.84 -34.51
N GLY A 150 0.81 -7.73 -35.47
CA GLY A 150 1.15 -7.46 -36.86
C GLY A 150 2.64 -7.15 -37.03
N ALA A 151 2.95 -6.12 -37.81
CA ALA A 151 4.29 -5.60 -38.04
C ALA A 151 4.61 -4.37 -37.15
N ASN A 152 3.78 -4.06 -36.15
CA ASN A 152 3.94 -2.88 -35.32
C ASN A 152 5.00 -3.11 -34.22
N GLU A 153 5.83 -2.10 -33.99
CA GLU A 153 6.80 -2.09 -32.89
C GLU A 153 6.17 -1.65 -31.56
N LEU A 154 5.03 -0.94 -31.60
CA LEU A 154 4.32 -0.50 -30.40
C LEU A 154 3.96 -1.70 -29.52
N LYS A 155 4.26 -1.56 -28.23
CA LYS A 155 3.85 -2.50 -27.18
C LYS A 155 2.68 -1.90 -26.43
N TRP A 156 1.54 -2.56 -26.51
CA TRP A 156 0.33 -2.11 -25.83
C TRP A 156 -0.43 -3.29 -25.20
N VAL A 157 -1.46 -3.02 -24.38
CA VAL A 157 -2.19 -4.07 -23.68
C VAL A 157 -2.92 -5.02 -24.62
N ARG A 158 -3.52 -4.49 -25.68
CA ARG A 158 -4.21 -5.21 -26.78
C ARG A 158 -4.08 -4.42 -28.08
N PRO A 159 -4.28 -5.06 -29.24
CA PRO A 159 -4.28 -4.39 -30.54
C PRO A 159 -5.30 -3.25 -30.60
N ILE A 160 -4.85 -2.05 -30.97
CA ILE A 160 -5.72 -0.91 -31.27
C ILE A 160 -6.43 -1.18 -32.59
N ARG A 161 -7.74 -0.96 -32.65
CA ARG A 161 -8.61 -1.29 -33.78
C ARG A 161 -9.29 -0.09 -34.42
N TRP A 162 -9.59 0.94 -33.63
CA TRP A 162 -10.13 2.20 -34.13
C TRP A 162 -9.74 3.33 -33.17
N LEU A 163 -9.80 4.56 -33.68
CA LEU A 163 -9.56 5.77 -32.91
C LEU A 163 -10.65 6.80 -33.25
N VAL A 164 -11.21 7.44 -32.22
CA VAL A 164 -12.03 8.64 -32.39
C VAL A 164 -11.35 9.79 -31.69
N LEU A 165 -11.12 10.89 -32.44
CA LEU A 165 -10.57 12.10 -31.85
C LEU A 165 -11.31 13.32 -32.42
N LEU A 166 -12.10 13.96 -31.54
CA LEU A 166 -12.93 15.11 -31.88
C LEU A 166 -12.66 16.27 -30.92
N PHE A 167 -12.57 17.46 -31.47
CA PHE A 167 -12.57 18.71 -30.69
C PHE A 167 -13.79 19.55 -31.11
N GLY A 168 -14.81 19.58 -30.26
CA GLY A 168 -16.15 19.96 -30.70
C GLY A 168 -16.63 19.04 -31.78
N ASN A 169 -17.02 19.60 -32.93
CA ASN A 169 -17.47 18.85 -34.12
C ASN A 169 -16.35 18.60 -35.14
N GLU A 170 -15.12 19.05 -34.85
CA GLU A 170 -13.99 18.90 -35.74
C GLU A 170 -13.20 17.63 -35.43
N GLN A 171 -12.86 16.87 -36.47
CA GLN A 171 -11.98 15.72 -36.37
C GLN A 171 -10.51 16.19 -36.30
N VAL A 172 -9.73 15.58 -35.42
CA VAL A 172 -8.29 15.78 -35.33
C VAL A 172 -7.58 14.53 -35.83
N ASP A 173 -6.65 14.70 -36.76
CA ASP A 173 -5.98 13.59 -37.41
C ASP A 173 -4.72 13.16 -36.62
N ILE A 174 -4.73 11.93 -36.15
CA ILE A 174 -3.58 11.20 -35.61
C ILE A 174 -3.55 9.78 -36.17
N GLU A 175 -2.41 9.14 -36.12
CA GLU A 175 -2.26 7.74 -36.49
C GLU A 175 -1.42 7.01 -35.46
N ILE A 176 -1.95 5.88 -34.91
CA ILE A 176 -1.29 5.03 -33.92
C ILE A 176 -1.29 3.60 -34.44
N ALA A 177 -0.11 3.00 -34.57
CA ALA A 177 0.05 1.62 -35.03
C ALA A 177 -0.72 1.30 -36.35
N GLY A 178 -0.72 2.24 -37.30
CA GLY A 178 -1.42 2.11 -38.58
C GLY A 178 -2.94 2.37 -38.53
N VAL A 179 -3.47 2.74 -37.37
CA VAL A 179 -4.89 3.09 -37.22
C VAL A 179 -5.03 4.61 -37.20
N LYS A 180 -5.77 5.16 -38.17
CA LYS A 180 -6.05 6.59 -38.26
C LYS A 180 -7.26 6.95 -37.41
N SER A 181 -7.19 8.11 -36.77
CA SER A 181 -8.33 8.68 -36.07
C SER A 181 -9.42 9.10 -37.05
N GLY A 182 -10.64 9.07 -36.56
CA GLY A 182 -11.84 9.48 -37.31
C GLY A 182 -12.94 9.83 -36.32
N ARG A 183 -14.18 9.66 -36.78
CA ARG A 183 -15.39 9.79 -35.95
C ARG A 183 -16.20 8.50 -35.84
N ILE A 184 -15.72 7.41 -36.44
CA ILE A 184 -16.44 6.13 -36.45
C ILE A 184 -16.06 5.33 -35.20
N SER A 185 -16.99 5.13 -34.30
CA SER A 185 -16.89 4.19 -33.19
C SER A 185 -17.63 2.89 -33.49
N ARG A 186 -17.44 1.87 -32.65
CA ARG A 186 -18.06 0.55 -32.83
C ARG A 186 -19.05 0.26 -31.72
N GLY A 187 -20.22 -0.15 -32.08
CA GLY A 187 -21.23 -0.66 -31.15
C GLY A 187 -20.86 -2.01 -30.52
N HIS A 188 -21.79 -2.56 -29.78
CA HIS A 188 -21.66 -3.89 -29.21
C HIS A 188 -21.44 -4.94 -30.32
N ARG A 189 -20.45 -5.85 -30.08
CA ARG A 189 -19.98 -6.79 -31.13
C ARG A 189 -21.07 -7.56 -31.86
N PHE A 190 -22.16 -7.94 -31.16
CA PHE A 190 -23.23 -8.75 -31.69
C PHE A 190 -24.59 -8.01 -31.81
N LEU A 191 -24.77 -6.92 -31.09
CA LEU A 191 -26.05 -6.22 -30.96
C LEU A 191 -26.03 -4.82 -31.56
N GLY A 192 -24.85 -4.28 -31.86
CA GLY A 192 -24.64 -2.95 -32.41
C GLY A 192 -23.93 -2.98 -33.76
N VAL A 193 -23.85 -1.81 -34.36
CA VAL A 193 -23.11 -1.56 -35.61
C VAL A 193 -22.13 -0.41 -35.41
N GLU A 194 -21.35 -0.08 -36.41
CA GLU A 194 -20.52 1.13 -36.43
C GLU A 194 -21.40 2.38 -36.37
N VAL A 195 -20.95 3.39 -35.65
CA VAL A 195 -21.67 4.65 -35.46
C VAL A 195 -20.71 5.83 -35.63
N SER A 196 -21.17 6.81 -36.41
CA SER A 196 -20.47 8.08 -36.55
C SER A 196 -20.83 8.98 -35.38
N ILE A 197 -19.82 9.37 -34.59
CA ILE A 197 -20.00 10.26 -33.44
C ILE A 197 -20.10 11.70 -33.94
N ASP A 198 -21.20 12.37 -33.64
CA ASP A 198 -21.47 13.73 -34.10
C ASP A 198 -20.65 14.75 -33.31
N SER A 199 -20.60 14.58 -31.99
CA SER A 199 -19.86 15.48 -31.06
C SER A 199 -19.52 14.74 -29.77
N PRO A 200 -18.54 15.24 -28.98
CA PRO A 200 -18.25 14.69 -27.68
C PRO A 200 -19.46 14.56 -26.74
N SER A 201 -20.36 15.54 -26.77
CA SER A 201 -21.55 15.56 -25.91
C SER A 201 -22.59 14.49 -26.23
N THR A 202 -22.63 13.98 -27.47
CA THR A 202 -23.57 12.92 -27.90
C THR A 202 -23.00 11.52 -27.81
N TYR A 203 -21.70 11.38 -27.52
CA TYR A 203 -20.95 10.15 -27.56
C TYR A 203 -21.58 9.00 -26.75
N ALA A 204 -21.86 9.24 -25.47
CA ALA A 204 -22.42 8.21 -24.60
C ALA A 204 -23.81 7.75 -25.07
N ALA A 205 -24.67 8.68 -25.45
CA ALA A 205 -26.01 8.37 -25.93
C ALA A 205 -26.01 7.62 -27.26
N GLN A 206 -25.13 7.99 -28.19
CA GLN A 206 -24.97 7.32 -29.47
C GLN A 206 -24.45 5.88 -29.32
N LEU A 207 -23.52 5.64 -28.38
CA LEU A 207 -23.05 4.29 -28.07
C LEU A 207 -24.11 3.46 -27.33
N GLU A 208 -24.86 4.05 -26.42
CA GLU A 208 -25.97 3.36 -25.75
C GLU A 208 -27.01 2.87 -26.75
N ALA A 209 -27.35 3.68 -27.76
CA ALA A 209 -28.23 3.25 -28.86
C ALA A 209 -27.65 2.03 -29.62
N GLN A 210 -26.31 1.88 -29.62
CA GLN A 210 -25.58 0.74 -30.17
C GLN A 210 -25.26 -0.34 -29.14
N LYS A 211 -25.98 -0.38 -28.02
CA LYS A 211 -25.88 -1.38 -26.96
C LYS A 211 -24.52 -1.40 -26.26
N VAL A 212 -23.93 -0.22 -26.08
CA VAL A 212 -22.70 -0.02 -25.31
C VAL A 212 -22.93 1.04 -24.24
N ILE A 213 -22.88 0.64 -22.98
CA ILE A 213 -22.90 1.54 -21.82
C ILE A 213 -21.44 1.84 -21.48
N VAL A 214 -20.97 3.01 -21.85
CA VAL A 214 -19.55 3.38 -21.69
C VAL A 214 -19.18 3.75 -20.25
N ASP A 215 -20.14 4.19 -19.45
CA ASP A 215 -19.96 4.55 -18.04
C ASP A 215 -19.96 3.30 -17.15
N PRO A 216 -18.83 2.96 -16.48
CA PRO A 216 -18.74 1.81 -15.61
C PRO A 216 -19.65 1.92 -14.39
N ALA A 217 -19.83 3.12 -13.81
CA ALA A 217 -20.69 3.32 -12.65
C ALA A 217 -22.16 2.96 -13.00
N ARG A 218 -22.61 3.32 -14.20
CA ARG A 218 -23.94 2.97 -14.68
C ARG A 218 -24.09 1.47 -14.91
N ARG A 219 -23.06 0.79 -15.45
CA ARG A 219 -23.09 -0.67 -15.60
C ARG A 219 -23.15 -1.36 -14.24
N GLN A 220 -22.37 -0.89 -13.28
CA GLN A 220 -22.39 -1.39 -11.90
C GLN A 220 -23.76 -1.23 -11.24
N GLU A 221 -24.38 -0.07 -11.39
CA GLU A 221 -25.72 0.17 -10.88
C GLU A 221 -26.75 -0.78 -11.50
N MET A 222 -26.71 -0.96 -12.83
CA MET A 222 -27.60 -1.88 -13.55
C MET A 222 -27.45 -3.33 -13.07
N ILE A 223 -26.20 -3.80 -12.88
CA ILE A 223 -25.94 -5.15 -12.36
C ILE A 223 -26.50 -5.28 -10.95
N THR A 224 -26.18 -4.33 -10.07
CA THR A 224 -26.63 -4.34 -8.67
C THR A 224 -28.15 -4.34 -8.54
N GLN A 225 -28.85 -3.54 -9.35
CA GLN A 225 -30.31 -3.50 -9.37
C GLN A 225 -30.91 -4.83 -9.84
N GLN A 226 -30.36 -5.45 -10.89
CA GLN A 226 -30.80 -6.73 -11.40
C GLN A 226 -30.54 -7.87 -10.41
N LEU A 227 -29.38 -7.88 -9.73
CA LEU A 227 -29.05 -8.85 -8.65
C LEU A 227 -30.04 -8.74 -7.49
N LYS A 228 -30.34 -7.52 -7.04
CA LYS A 228 -31.35 -7.28 -5.97
C LYS A 228 -32.75 -7.73 -6.38
N ALA A 229 -33.16 -7.42 -7.60
CA ALA A 229 -34.45 -7.83 -8.11
C ALA A 229 -34.58 -9.37 -8.19
N LEU A 230 -33.54 -10.05 -8.67
CA LEU A 230 -33.49 -11.51 -8.74
C LEU A 230 -33.51 -12.13 -7.34
N ALA A 231 -32.73 -11.59 -6.40
CA ALA A 231 -32.69 -12.04 -5.01
C ALA A 231 -34.08 -11.94 -4.36
N THR A 232 -34.78 -10.82 -4.56
CA THR A 232 -36.14 -10.60 -4.04
C THR A 232 -37.16 -11.56 -4.67
N ASP A 233 -37.12 -11.74 -6.01
CA ASP A 233 -38.02 -12.62 -6.73
C ASP A 233 -37.95 -14.08 -6.28
N LYS A 234 -36.73 -14.55 -5.98
CA LYS A 234 -36.46 -15.95 -5.64
C LYS A 234 -36.39 -16.21 -4.11
N GLY A 235 -36.42 -15.18 -3.28
CA GLY A 235 -36.14 -15.32 -1.84
C GLY A 235 -34.73 -15.78 -1.55
N TRP A 236 -33.76 -15.31 -2.33
CA TRP A 236 -32.34 -15.67 -2.22
C TRP A 236 -31.52 -14.56 -1.55
N LYS A 237 -30.41 -14.96 -0.97
CA LYS A 237 -29.32 -14.08 -0.64
C LYS A 237 -28.20 -14.26 -1.66
N ILE A 238 -27.80 -13.20 -2.33
CA ILE A 238 -26.69 -13.19 -3.29
C ILE A 238 -25.59 -12.32 -2.68
N PRO A 239 -24.57 -12.91 -2.04
CA PRO A 239 -23.43 -12.16 -1.52
C PRO A 239 -22.67 -11.53 -2.67
N VAL A 240 -22.62 -10.20 -2.69
CA VAL A 240 -21.90 -9.44 -3.70
C VAL A 240 -20.51 -9.09 -3.16
N ASP A 241 -19.49 -9.76 -3.66
CA ASP A 241 -18.13 -9.38 -3.47
C ASP A 241 -17.79 -8.18 -4.36
N GLU A 242 -17.29 -7.09 -3.78
CA GLU A 242 -17.00 -5.86 -4.52
C GLU A 242 -15.94 -6.05 -5.60
N GLY A 243 -14.91 -6.87 -5.32
CA GLY A 243 -13.86 -7.17 -6.30
C GLY A 243 -14.39 -7.96 -7.49
N LEU A 244 -15.26 -8.95 -7.23
CA LEU A 244 -15.93 -9.69 -8.29
C LEU A 244 -16.87 -8.79 -9.11
N LEU A 245 -17.63 -7.92 -8.44
CA LEU A 245 -18.54 -6.99 -9.12
C LEU A 245 -17.76 -6.03 -10.03
N ASP A 246 -16.67 -5.45 -9.52
CA ASP A 246 -15.79 -4.59 -10.31
C ASP A 246 -15.23 -5.32 -11.54
N GLU A 247 -14.73 -6.54 -11.36
CA GLU A 247 -14.24 -7.35 -12.48
C GLU A 247 -15.34 -7.60 -13.51
N VAL A 248 -16.55 -7.97 -13.08
CA VAL A 248 -17.70 -8.24 -13.97
C VAL A 248 -18.14 -6.98 -14.73
N VAL A 249 -18.16 -5.82 -14.08
CA VAL A 249 -18.44 -4.52 -14.72
C VAL A 249 -17.50 -4.28 -15.91
N HIS A 250 -16.24 -4.68 -15.78
CA HIS A 250 -15.20 -4.53 -16.81
C HIS A 250 -15.12 -5.69 -17.80
N LEU A 251 -16.02 -6.67 -17.71
CA LEU A 251 -16.19 -7.75 -18.72
C LEU A 251 -17.37 -7.50 -19.67
N VAL A 252 -18.23 -6.53 -19.40
CA VAL A 252 -19.47 -6.31 -20.15
C VAL A 252 -19.61 -4.88 -20.68
N GLU A 253 -20.26 -4.73 -21.83
CA GLU A 253 -20.66 -3.45 -22.41
C GLU A 253 -22.15 -3.17 -22.17
N ILE A 254 -22.98 -4.23 -22.09
CA ILE A 254 -24.39 -4.17 -21.70
C ILE A 254 -24.73 -5.36 -20.81
N PRO A 255 -24.94 -5.13 -19.50
CA PRO A 255 -25.13 -6.21 -18.55
C PRO A 255 -26.56 -6.75 -18.53
N THR A 256 -26.72 -8.07 -18.59
CA THR A 256 -27.96 -8.77 -18.27
C THR A 256 -27.67 -9.88 -17.29
N VAL A 257 -28.28 -9.82 -16.10
CA VAL A 257 -28.14 -10.84 -15.05
C VAL A 257 -29.01 -12.05 -15.37
N LEU A 258 -28.46 -13.23 -15.17
CA LEU A 258 -29.16 -14.51 -15.25
C LEU A 258 -28.64 -15.47 -14.21
N TYR A 259 -29.38 -16.54 -13.96
CA TYR A 259 -28.92 -17.60 -13.04
C TYR A 259 -28.93 -18.95 -13.77
N GLY A 260 -28.16 -19.89 -13.23
CA GLY A 260 -28.17 -21.28 -13.62
C GLY A 260 -28.12 -22.17 -12.37
N THR A 261 -28.14 -23.48 -12.60
CA THR A 261 -28.15 -24.52 -11.56
C THR A 261 -26.96 -25.43 -11.69
N PHE A 262 -26.63 -26.12 -10.60
CA PHE A 262 -25.71 -27.25 -10.61
C PHE A 262 -26.27 -28.38 -9.76
N ASP A 263 -25.72 -29.59 -9.93
CA ASP A 263 -26.19 -30.76 -9.20
C ASP A 263 -26.00 -30.58 -7.69
N PRO A 264 -27.06 -30.74 -6.87
CA PRO A 264 -26.96 -30.66 -5.40
C PRO A 264 -25.92 -31.57 -4.76
N GLU A 265 -25.52 -32.65 -5.43
CA GLU A 265 -24.47 -33.57 -4.95
C GLU A 265 -23.13 -32.82 -4.74
N PHE A 266 -22.85 -31.75 -5.50
CA PHE A 266 -21.64 -30.95 -5.32
C PHE A 266 -21.60 -30.18 -4.01
N LEU A 267 -22.73 -29.96 -3.35
CA LEU A 267 -22.78 -29.32 -2.03
C LEU A 267 -22.10 -30.14 -0.92
N GLN A 268 -21.72 -31.40 -1.20
CA GLN A 268 -20.89 -32.21 -0.29
C GLN A 268 -19.41 -31.80 -0.29
N ILE A 269 -18.97 -31.05 -1.28
CA ILE A 269 -17.62 -30.47 -1.34
C ILE A 269 -17.60 -29.23 -0.44
N PRO A 270 -16.46 -28.91 0.21
CA PRO A 270 -16.35 -27.69 1.02
C PRO A 270 -16.85 -26.45 0.27
N ARG A 271 -17.63 -25.63 0.97
CA ARG A 271 -18.24 -24.42 0.44
C ARG A 271 -17.23 -23.51 -0.27
N GLU A 272 -16.05 -23.38 0.32
CA GLU A 272 -14.98 -22.52 -0.18
C GLU A 272 -14.46 -22.97 -1.54
N VAL A 273 -14.43 -24.29 -1.80
CA VAL A 273 -14.05 -24.86 -3.11
C VAL A 273 -15.08 -24.47 -4.18
N LEU A 274 -16.37 -24.60 -3.84
CA LEU A 274 -17.45 -24.23 -4.75
C LEU A 274 -17.45 -22.74 -5.07
N ILE A 275 -17.31 -21.91 -4.04
CA ILE A 275 -17.25 -20.44 -4.20
C ILE A 275 -16.03 -20.05 -5.03
N THR A 276 -14.87 -20.63 -4.77
CA THR A 276 -13.64 -20.35 -5.54
C THR A 276 -13.80 -20.75 -7.00
N SER A 277 -14.35 -21.95 -7.26
CA SER A 277 -14.62 -22.39 -8.63
C SER A 277 -15.57 -21.46 -9.37
N MET A 278 -16.62 -20.97 -8.71
CA MET A 278 -17.57 -20.03 -9.28
C MET A 278 -16.94 -18.64 -9.49
N ARG A 279 -16.29 -18.09 -8.47
CA ARG A 279 -15.78 -16.73 -8.46
C ARG A 279 -14.53 -16.57 -9.33
N GLU A 280 -13.48 -17.35 -9.04
CA GLU A 280 -12.17 -17.14 -9.65
C GLU A 280 -12.08 -17.64 -11.09
N HIS A 281 -12.83 -18.71 -11.41
CA HIS A 281 -12.74 -19.31 -12.74
C HIS A 281 -13.86 -18.90 -13.69
N GLN A 282 -15.06 -18.63 -13.16
CA GLN A 282 -16.23 -18.37 -13.99
C GLN A 282 -16.81 -16.96 -13.82
N ARG A 283 -16.41 -16.19 -12.81
CA ARG A 283 -16.96 -14.86 -12.47
C ARG A 283 -18.45 -14.94 -12.16
N TYR A 284 -18.86 -15.99 -11.42
CA TYR A 284 -20.24 -16.19 -10.98
C TYR A 284 -20.38 -15.81 -9.50
N PHE A 285 -21.54 -15.28 -9.16
CA PHE A 285 -21.94 -14.98 -7.79
C PHE A 285 -22.61 -16.22 -7.19
N PRO A 286 -22.20 -16.66 -5.99
CA PRO A 286 -22.86 -17.76 -5.28
C PRO A 286 -24.24 -17.32 -4.79
N VAL A 287 -25.11 -18.29 -4.56
CA VAL A 287 -26.47 -18.08 -4.04
C VAL A 287 -26.60 -18.81 -2.71
N GLU A 288 -27.15 -18.12 -1.72
CA GLU A 288 -27.37 -18.63 -0.36
C GLU A 288 -28.86 -18.52 0.02
N ASN A 289 -29.25 -19.34 1.00
CA ASN A 289 -30.49 -19.15 1.71
C ASN A 289 -30.35 -18.06 2.82
N GLU A 290 -31.44 -17.75 3.53
CA GLU A 290 -31.42 -16.78 4.61
C GLU A 290 -30.46 -17.16 5.78
N ALA A 291 -30.25 -18.46 5.99
CA ALA A 291 -29.31 -18.97 6.99
C ALA A 291 -27.83 -18.87 6.58
N GLY A 292 -27.55 -18.43 5.33
CA GLY A 292 -26.19 -18.35 4.79
C GLY A 292 -25.64 -19.66 4.24
N GLU A 293 -26.48 -20.67 4.06
CA GLU A 293 -26.09 -21.94 3.45
C GLU A 293 -26.11 -21.81 1.93
N LEU A 294 -25.09 -22.37 1.27
CA LEU A 294 -24.98 -22.34 -0.19
C LEU A 294 -26.09 -23.16 -0.84
N LEU A 295 -26.76 -22.59 -1.81
CA LEU A 295 -27.76 -23.24 -2.65
C LEU A 295 -27.16 -23.71 -3.97
N PRO A 296 -27.76 -24.74 -4.65
CA PRO A 296 -27.26 -25.27 -5.90
C PRO A 296 -27.58 -24.37 -7.09
N TYR A 297 -27.33 -23.08 -6.94
CA TYR A 297 -27.53 -22.04 -7.93
C TYR A 297 -26.32 -21.14 -8.03
N PHE A 298 -26.15 -20.54 -9.20
CA PHE A 298 -25.17 -19.46 -9.39
C PHE A 298 -25.82 -18.33 -10.20
N VAL A 299 -25.32 -17.13 -10.03
CA VAL A 299 -25.74 -15.97 -10.81
C VAL A 299 -24.56 -15.47 -11.63
N THR A 300 -24.82 -15.13 -12.89
CA THR A 300 -23.82 -14.60 -13.81
C THR A 300 -24.35 -13.39 -14.57
N VAL A 301 -23.45 -12.63 -15.17
CA VAL A 301 -23.80 -11.45 -15.98
C VAL A 301 -23.36 -11.69 -17.42
N ARG A 302 -24.34 -11.69 -18.30
CA ARG A 302 -24.12 -11.76 -19.74
C ARG A 302 -23.75 -10.39 -20.30
N ASN A 303 -22.74 -10.35 -21.17
CA ASN A 303 -22.54 -9.20 -22.05
C ASN A 303 -23.50 -9.30 -23.24
N GLY A 304 -24.72 -8.77 -23.10
CA GLY A 304 -25.75 -8.86 -24.11
C GLY A 304 -27.16 -8.64 -23.55
N ASP A 305 -28.17 -8.80 -24.41
CA ASP A 305 -29.58 -8.62 -24.06
C ASP A 305 -30.23 -9.87 -23.44
N SER A 306 -31.52 -9.78 -23.14
CA SER A 306 -32.31 -10.83 -22.48
C SER A 306 -32.77 -11.96 -23.39
N ARG A 307 -32.38 -12.00 -24.66
CA ARG A 307 -32.83 -13.06 -25.60
C ARG A 307 -32.14 -14.39 -25.26
N SER A 308 -32.90 -15.48 -25.26
CA SER A 308 -32.40 -16.85 -25.09
C SER A 308 -31.55 -17.07 -23.83
N LEU A 309 -31.94 -16.46 -22.70
CA LEU A 309 -31.20 -16.60 -21.44
C LEU A 309 -31.16 -18.05 -20.95
N ASP A 310 -32.18 -18.85 -21.25
CA ASP A 310 -32.21 -20.28 -20.95
C ASP A 310 -31.11 -21.08 -21.67
N VAL A 311 -30.79 -20.72 -22.90
CA VAL A 311 -29.70 -21.33 -23.67
C VAL A 311 -28.33 -20.91 -23.08
N VAL A 312 -28.22 -19.63 -22.73
CA VAL A 312 -27.01 -19.11 -22.11
C VAL A 312 -26.78 -19.76 -20.73
N ALA A 313 -27.82 -19.88 -19.90
CA ALA A 313 -27.76 -20.55 -18.61
C ALA A 313 -27.27 -21.99 -18.75
N LYS A 314 -27.86 -22.79 -19.67
CA LYS A 314 -27.40 -24.18 -19.94
C LYS A 314 -25.94 -24.26 -20.38
N GLY A 315 -25.49 -23.29 -21.18
CA GLY A 315 -24.08 -23.20 -21.56
C GLY A 315 -23.17 -23.02 -20.36
N ASN A 316 -23.50 -22.09 -19.46
CA ASN A 316 -22.76 -21.82 -18.24
C ASN A 316 -22.83 -22.99 -17.23
N GLU A 317 -24.00 -23.62 -17.08
CA GLU A 317 -24.17 -24.83 -16.26
C GLU A 317 -23.26 -25.98 -16.71
N LYS A 318 -23.11 -26.18 -18.03
CA LYS A 318 -22.21 -27.20 -18.58
C LYS A 318 -20.77 -26.94 -18.22
N VAL A 319 -20.32 -25.69 -18.33
CA VAL A 319 -18.93 -25.31 -17.96
C VAL A 319 -18.71 -25.46 -16.47
N LEU A 320 -19.61 -24.94 -15.64
CA LEU A 320 -19.49 -25.07 -14.18
C LEU A 320 -19.50 -26.53 -13.73
N ARG A 321 -20.38 -27.36 -14.28
CA ARG A 321 -20.44 -28.82 -13.98
C ARG A 321 -19.10 -29.51 -14.21
N ALA A 322 -18.42 -29.22 -15.31
CA ALA A 322 -17.11 -29.79 -15.57
C ALA A 322 -16.10 -29.39 -14.50
N ARG A 323 -16.06 -28.09 -14.15
CA ARG A 323 -15.16 -27.59 -13.10
C ARG A 323 -15.45 -28.17 -11.71
N LEU A 324 -16.73 -28.28 -11.36
CA LEU A 324 -17.13 -28.89 -10.07
C LEU A 324 -16.83 -30.41 -10.03
N ALA A 325 -16.94 -31.10 -11.17
CA ALA A 325 -16.56 -32.51 -11.26
C ALA A 325 -15.05 -32.70 -11.06
N ASP A 326 -14.22 -31.86 -11.67
CA ASP A 326 -12.78 -31.87 -11.46
C ASP A 326 -12.43 -31.57 -9.98
N ALA A 327 -13.06 -30.55 -9.38
CA ALA A 327 -12.87 -30.20 -7.98
C ALA A 327 -13.27 -31.37 -7.04
N ARG A 328 -14.40 -32.03 -7.32
CA ARG A 328 -14.80 -33.23 -6.57
C ARG A 328 -13.78 -34.34 -6.68
N PHE A 329 -13.30 -34.63 -7.87
CA PHE A 329 -12.29 -35.64 -8.11
C PHE A 329 -11.00 -35.34 -7.30
N PHE A 330 -10.48 -34.13 -7.35
CA PHE A 330 -9.31 -33.73 -6.57
C PHE A 330 -9.55 -33.86 -5.08
N TYR A 331 -10.72 -33.43 -4.60
CA TYR A 331 -11.08 -33.56 -3.19
C TYR A 331 -11.13 -34.99 -2.68
N GLU A 332 -11.71 -35.91 -3.46
CA GLU A 332 -11.79 -37.33 -3.14
C GLU A 332 -10.42 -38.01 -3.22
N GLU A 333 -9.57 -37.63 -4.19
CA GLU A 333 -8.22 -38.18 -4.31
C GLU A 333 -7.31 -37.68 -3.17
N ASP A 334 -7.41 -36.44 -2.80
CA ASP A 334 -6.60 -35.88 -1.72
C ASP A 334 -6.92 -36.51 -0.36
N GLN A 335 -8.17 -36.88 -0.10
CA GLN A 335 -8.55 -37.58 1.12
C GLN A 335 -7.92 -38.97 1.28
N LYS A 336 -7.40 -39.55 0.22
CA LYS A 336 -6.65 -40.82 0.26
C LYS A 336 -5.20 -40.63 0.71
N LEU A 337 -4.71 -39.40 0.73
CA LEU A 337 -3.36 -39.05 1.15
C LEU A 337 -3.30 -38.94 2.67
N SER A 338 -2.32 -39.59 3.29
CA SER A 338 -2.02 -39.33 4.70
C SER A 338 -1.21 -38.05 4.84
N ILE A 339 -1.40 -37.29 5.95
CA ILE A 339 -0.60 -36.09 6.26
C ILE A 339 0.90 -36.44 6.20
N ASP A 340 1.31 -37.57 6.76
CA ASP A 340 2.71 -38.00 6.74
C ASP A 340 3.26 -38.20 5.32
N SER A 341 2.43 -38.71 4.39
CA SER A 341 2.84 -38.84 2.98
C SER A 341 3.01 -37.46 2.32
N CYS A 342 2.14 -36.52 2.65
CA CYS A 342 2.25 -35.12 2.18
C CYS A 342 3.52 -34.44 2.73
N LEU A 343 3.79 -34.59 4.02
CA LEU A 343 5.01 -34.05 4.64
C LEU A 343 6.29 -34.58 3.99
N LYS A 344 6.35 -35.90 3.66
CA LYS A 344 7.48 -36.48 2.92
C LYS A 344 7.66 -35.83 1.55
N ARG A 345 6.59 -35.49 0.86
CA ARG A 345 6.65 -34.80 -0.45
C ARG A 345 7.19 -33.38 -0.33
N LEU A 346 6.97 -32.66 0.80
CA LEU A 346 7.53 -31.35 1.05
C LEU A 346 9.06 -31.33 1.08
N GLU A 347 9.70 -32.48 1.38
CA GLU A 347 11.16 -32.62 1.35
C GLU A 347 11.76 -32.48 -0.06
N THR A 348 10.96 -32.60 -1.10
CA THR A 348 11.40 -32.50 -2.50
C THR A 348 11.07 -31.14 -3.12
N ILE A 349 10.29 -30.29 -2.43
CA ILE A 349 9.90 -28.98 -2.93
C ILE A 349 10.92 -27.94 -2.45
N VAL A 350 11.65 -27.36 -3.37
CA VAL A 350 12.63 -26.31 -3.07
C VAL A 350 11.89 -25.02 -2.67
N PHE A 351 12.14 -24.53 -1.46
CA PHE A 351 11.70 -23.20 -1.05
C PHE A 351 12.62 -22.13 -1.65
N HIS A 352 13.91 -22.29 -1.47
CA HIS A 352 14.96 -21.50 -2.08
C HIS A 352 16.26 -22.30 -2.11
N GLU A 353 17.08 -22.15 -3.16
CA GLU A 353 18.31 -22.96 -3.32
C GLU A 353 19.25 -22.86 -2.11
N GLU A 354 19.35 -21.70 -1.48
CA GLU A 354 20.21 -21.48 -0.30
C GLU A 354 19.50 -21.75 1.04
N LEU A 355 18.18 -21.78 1.09
CA LEU A 355 17.40 -21.93 2.32
C LEU A 355 16.78 -23.33 2.47
N GLY A 356 16.97 -24.18 1.45
CA GLY A 356 16.52 -25.55 1.46
C GLY A 356 15.08 -25.73 0.96
N THR A 357 14.47 -26.82 1.40
CA THR A 357 13.13 -27.29 0.97
C THR A 357 12.02 -26.68 1.84
N ILE A 358 10.76 -26.90 1.42
CA ILE A 358 9.59 -26.59 2.26
C ILE A 358 9.60 -27.49 3.51
N GLY A 359 10.08 -28.75 3.42
CA GLY A 359 10.26 -29.64 4.56
C GLY A 359 11.26 -29.05 5.59
N ASP A 360 12.40 -28.51 5.11
CA ASP A 360 13.34 -27.78 5.99
C ASP A 360 12.69 -26.58 6.68
N LYS A 361 11.90 -25.83 5.93
CA LYS A 361 11.14 -24.68 6.45
C LYS A 361 10.14 -25.13 7.53
N VAL A 362 9.39 -26.20 7.34
CA VAL A 362 8.45 -26.73 8.34
C VAL A 362 9.18 -27.11 9.63
N ARG A 363 10.36 -27.74 9.54
CA ARG A 363 11.18 -28.05 10.71
C ARG A 363 11.60 -26.79 11.48
N ARG A 364 12.06 -25.75 10.77
CA ARG A 364 12.41 -24.46 11.39
C ARG A 364 11.20 -23.77 12.02
N ILE A 365 10.04 -23.77 11.35
CA ILE A 365 8.78 -23.30 11.92
C ILE A 365 8.48 -24.03 13.24
N GLY A 366 8.62 -25.34 13.29
CA GLY A 366 8.42 -26.12 14.50
C GLY A 366 9.35 -25.73 15.64
N ASN A 367 10.64 -25.49 15.36
CA ASN A 367 11.60 -25.02 16.34
C ASN A 367 11.27 -23.60 16.83
N ASN A 368 10.99 -22.69 15.91
CA ASN A 368 10.61 -21.31 16.24
C ASN A 368 9.34 -21.28 17.10
N THR A 369 8.32 -22.08 16.74
CA THR A 369 7.07 -22.21 17.49
C THR A 369 7.31 -22.58 18.95
N LYS A 370 8.12 -23.61 19.21
CA LYS A 370 8.46 -24.08 20.56
C LYS A 370 9.13 -22.99 21.37
N LEU A 371 10.09 -22.28 20.77
CA LEU A 371 10.86 -21.22 21.45
C LEU A 371 9.99 -19.99 21.72
N ILE A 372 9.10 -19.61 20.80
CA ILE A 372 8.17 -18.49 20.98
C ILE A 372 7.12 -18.84 22.04
N ALA A 373 6.53 -20.05 22.00
CA ALA A 373 5.57 -20.51 22.98
C ALA A 373 6.14 -20.49 24.40
N ALA A 374 7.41 -20.92 24.56
CA ALA A 374 8.11 -20.85 25.85
C ALA A 374 8.31 -19.41 26.35
N LYS A 375 8.55 -18.46 25.46
CA LYS A 375 8.67 -17.04 25.84
C LYS A 375 7.31 -16.38 26.19
N LEU A 376 6.22 -17.01 25.79
CA LEU A 376 4.84 -16.58 26.08
C LEU A 376 4.25 -17.32 27.27
N ASP A 377 5.03 -18.18 27.95
CA ASP A 377 4.61 -19.00 29.09
C ASP A 377 3.37 -19.88 28.79
N PHE A 378 3.32 -20.43 27.55
CA PHE A 378 2.21 -21.32 27.16
C PHE A 378 2.15 -22.56 28.06
N GLY A 379 0.96 -22.93 28.44
CA GLY A 379 0.71 -24.17 29.15
C GLY A 379 1.06 -25.41 28.31
N GLN A 380 1.12 -26.58 28.96
CA GLN A 380 1.51 -27.82 28.29
C GLN A 380 0.61 -28.18 27.10
N SER A 381 -0.71 -27.98 27.23
CA SER A 381 -1.69 -28.26 26.18
C SER A 381 -1.53 -27.31 24.99
N GLU A 382 -1.41 -26.00 25.25
CA GLU A 382 -1.22 -24.99 24.22
C GLU A 382 0.08 -25.21 23.44
N THR A 383 1.16 -25.52 24.18
CA THR A 383 2.46 -25.86 23.55
C THR A 383 2.36 -27.10 22.68
N ALA A 384 1.63 -28.15 23.11
CA ALA A 384 1.44 -29.36 22.34
C ALA A 384 0.62 -29.10 21.06
N ASP A 385 -0.48 -28.34 21.17
CA ASP A 385 -1.33 -27.96 20.02
C ASP A 385 -0.53 -27.11 19.01
N ALA A 386 0.18 -26.07 19.48
CA ALA A 386 1.02 -25.23 18.62
C ALA A 386 2.14 -26.05 17.93
N ALA A 387 2.78 -26.97 18.64
CA ALA A 387 3.80 -27.85 18.08
C ALA A 387 3.20 -28.78 17.02
N ARG A 388 1.98 -29.30 17.23
CA ARG A 388 1.29 -30.13 16.23
C ARG A 388 0.90 -29.35 15.00
N ILE A 389 0.33 -28.14 15.16
CA ILE A 389 0.02 -27.24 14.04
C ILE A 389 1.29 -26.99 13.20
N ALA A 390 2.40 -26.64 13.86
CA ALA A 390 3.66 -26.39 13.17
C ALA A 390 4.21 -27.63 12.45
N ALA A 391 4.07 -28.81 13.04
CA ALA A 391 4.56 -30.06 12.47
C ALA A 391 3.83 -30.47 11.19
N ILE A 392 2.54 -30.12 11.09
CA ILE A 392 1.73 -30.42 9.89
C ILE A 392 1.48 -29.16 9.03
N ALA A 393 2.14 -28.05 9.34
CA ALA A 393 2.05 -26.86 8.52
C ALA A 393 2.46 -27.15 7.08
N LYS A 394 1.80 -26.48 6.12
CA LYS A 394 2.13 -26.55 4.69
C LYS A 394 1.88 -27.93 4.00
N PHE A 395 1.36 -28.96 4.69
CA PHE A 395 1.17 -30.26 4.07
C PHE A 395 0.21 -30.22 2.88
N ASP A 396 -0.73 -29.27 2.88
CA ASP A 396 -1.73 -29.07 1.83
C ASP A 396 -1.13 -28.54 0.51
N LEU A 397 0.08 -27.99 0.52
CA LEU A 397 0.75 -27.50 -0.70
C LEU A 397 1.02 -28.60 -1.75
N VAL A 398 1.00 -29.87 -1.35
CA VAL A 398 1.23 -31.00 -2.25
C VAL A 398 -0.05 -31.73 -2.64
N THR A 399 -1.20 -31.22 -2.23
CA THR A 399 -2.50 -31.75 -2.60
C THR A 399 -2.90 -31.27 -3.99
N ASN A 400 -3.74 -32.09 -4.68
CA ASN A 400 -4.23 -31.72 -6.01
C ASN A 400 -5.11 -30.48 -5.95
N MET A 401 -5.92 -30.36 -4.91
CA MET A 401 -6.83 -29.23 -4.72
C MET A 401 -6.06 -27.91 -4.62
N VAL A 402 -5.03 -27.83 -3.79
CA VAL A 402 -4.22 -26.60 -3.65
C VAL A 402 -3.34 -26.36 -4.88
N GLY A 403 -2.97 -27.43 -5.59
CA GLY A 403 -2.26 -27.32 -6.87
C GLY A 403 -3.10 -26.65 -7.96
N GLU A 404 -4.40 -26.96 -8.05
CA GLU A 404 -5.34 -26.35 -9.01
C GLU A 404 -5.91 -25.01 -8.50
N PHE A 405 -6.16 -24.92 -7.19
CA PHE A 405 -6.75 -23.73 -6.52
C PHE A 405 -5.82 -23.20 -5.42
N PRO A 406 -4.76 -22.48 -5.76
CA PRO A 406 -3.80 -21.97 -4.76
C PRO A 406 -4.44 -21.06 -3.69
N GLU A 407 -5.57 -20.44 -3.99
CA GLU A 407 -6.34 -19.59 -3.07
C GLU A 407 -6.92 -20.39 -1.90
N LEU A 408 -7.07 -21.71 -2.04
CA LEU A 408 -7.57 -22.62 -1.00
C LEU A 408 -6.48 -23.13 -0.04
N GLN A 409 -5.24 -22.66 -0.22
CA GLN A 409 -4.14 -22.95 0.70
C GLN A 409 -4.51 -22.58 2.14
N GLY A 410 -4.28 -23.51 3.05
CA GLY A 410 -4.67 -23.40 4.46
C GLY A 410 -6.13 -23.80 4.72
N ILE A 411 -7.07 -23.40 3.88
CA ILE A 411 -8.49 -23.78 4.00
C ILE A 411 -8.60 -25.31 3.81
N MET A 412 -8.04 -25.83 2.73
CA MET A 412 -8.04 -27.27 2.47
C MET A 412 -7.17 -28.02 3.48
N GLY A 413 -6.05 -27.43 3.90
CA GLY A 413 -5.23 -27.97 4.98
C GLY A 413 -6.03 -28.17 6.27
N SER A 414 -6.85 -27.20 6.63
CA SER A 414 -7.74 -27.29 7.80
C SER A 414 -8.80 -28.39 7.63
N ASP A 415 -9.46 -28.46 6.47
CA ASP A 415 -10.48 -29.48 6.21
C ASP A 415 -9.88 -30.91 6.23
N TYR A 416 -8.77 -31.10 5.54
CA TYR A 416 -8.09 -32.39 5.50
C TYR A 416 -7.50 -32.81 6.86
N ALA A 417 -6.97 -31.89 7.64
CA ALA A 417 -6.50 -32.16 9.01
C ALA A 417 -7.64 -32.64 9.90
N ARG A 418 -8.81 -31.96 9.85
CA ARG A 418 -10.01 -32.36 10.57
C ARG A 418 -10.47 -33.76 10.18
N LYS A 419 -10.49 -34.08 8.90
CA LYS A 419 -10.85 -35.41 8.37
C LYS A 419 -9.85 -36.49 8.70
N ALA A 420 -8.58 -36.13 8.85
CA ALA A 420 -7.53 -37.05 9.31
C ALA A 420 -7.58 -37.32 10.83
N GLY A 421 -8.53 -36.71 11.57
CA GLY A 421 -8.73 -36.89 13.00
C GLY A 421 -7.95 -35.97 13.92
N GLU A 422 -7.38 -34.90 13.39
CA GLU A 422 -6.78 -33.87 14.22
C GLU A 422 -7.85 -33.11 15.05
N SER A 423 -7.46 -32.56 16.20
CA SER A 423 -8.37 -31.76 17.01
C SER A 423 -8.81 -30.51 16.24
N GLU A 424 -10.00 -29.95 16.60
CA GLU A 424 -10.50 -28.73 15.95
C GLU A 424 -9.52 -27.55 16.07
N LYS A 425 -8.84 -27.44 17.21
CA LYS A 425 -7.80 -26.42 17.43
C LYS A 425 -6.62 -26.57 16.47
N VAL A 426 -6.14 -27.80 16.31
CA VAL A 426 -5.04 -28.11 15.40
C VAL A 426 -5.47 -27.89 13.96
N ALA A 427 -6.64 -28.40 13.57
CA ALA A 427 -7.16 -28.23 12.22
C ALA A 427 -7.36 -26.75 11.85
N SER A 428 -7.98 -25.96 12.72
CA SER A 428 -8.14 -24.52 12.53
C SER A 428 -6.79 -23.80 12.48
N GLY A 429 -5.84 -24.18 13.35
CA GLY A 429 -4.50 -23.63 13.38
C GLY A 429 -3.72 -23.84 12.08
N VAL A 430 -3.99 -24.92 11.34
CA VAL A 430 -3.40 -25.16 10.01
C VAL A 430 -3.82 -24.06 9.01
N PHE A 431 -5.03 -23.55 9.10
CA PHE A 431 -5.44 -22.37 8.33
C PHE A 431 -4.84 -21.08 8.91
N GLU A 432 -4.95 -20.91 10.22
CA GLU A 432 -4.56 -19.68 10.91
C GLU A 432 -3.09 -19.31 10.76
N HIS A 433 -2.19 -20.29 10.57
CA HIS A 433 -0.76 -19.98 10.43
C HIS A 433 -0.43 -19.19 9.14
N TYR A 434 -1.31 -19.19 8.15
CA TYR A 434 -1.16 -18.34 6.98
C TYR A 434 -1.61 -16.89 7.23
N LEU A 435 -2.49 -16.67 8.21
CA LEU A 435 -3.09 -15.37 8.48
C LEU A 435 -2.11 -14.37 9.14
N PRO A 436 -2.27 -13.07 8.90
CA PRO A 436 -3.00 -12.49 7.79
C PRO A 436 -2.26 -12.67 6.47
N ARG A 437 -2.99 -12.89 5.38
CA ARG A 437 -2.43 -13.16 4.04
C ARG A 437 -2.20 -11.88 3.22
N TYR A 438 -3.00 -10.85 3.50
CA TYR A 438 -2.97 -9.54 2.85
C TYR A 438 -3.40 -8.44 3.84
N THR A 439 -3.27 -7.19 3.43
CA THR A 439 -3.69 -6.04 4.26
C THR A 439 -5.21 -6.06 4.46
N GLY A 440 -5.66 -6.00 5.72
CA GLY A 440 -7.08 -6.06 6.07
C GLY A 440 -7.64 -7.49 6.19
N ASP A 441 -6.81 -8.54 6.02
CA ASP A 441 -7.24 -9.91 6.29
C ASP A 441 -7.44 -10.13 7.80
N GLN A 442 -8.22 -11.15 8.15
CA GLN A 442 -8.41 -11.56 9.54
C GLN A 442 -7.09 -12.02 10.17
N LEU A 443 -6.98 -11.80 11.47
CA LEU A 443 -5.86 -12.29 12.26
C LEU A 443 -6.14 -13.71 12.77
N PRO A 444 -5.10 -14.50 13.12
CA PRO A 444 -5.29 -15.80 13.76
C PRO A 444 -6.19 -15.67 15.00
N ALA A 445 -7.24 -16.48 15.10
CA ALA A 445 -8.19 -16.43 16.23
C ALA A 445 -7.62 -17.11 17.47
N SER A 446 -6.87 -18.22 17.31
CA SER A 446 -6.24 -18.94 18.42
C SER A 446 -4.84 -18.34 18.74
N ALA A 447 -4.38 -18.51 19.97
CA ALA A 447 -3.03 -18.16 20.39
C ALA A 447 -2.00 -19.08 19.72
N GLU A 448 -2.33 -20.37 19.64
CA GLU A 448 -1.53 -21.40 19.02
C GLU A 448 -1.29 -21.12 17.52
N GLY A 449 -2.36 -20.81 16.77
CA GLY A 449 -2.26 -20.42 15.36
C GLY A 449 -1.46 -19.13 15.16
N ALA A 450 -1.61 -18.17 16.06
CA ALA A 450 -0.86 -16.92 16.04
C ALA A 450 0.66 -17.14 16.24
N VAL A 451 1.05 -18.00 17.16
CA VAL A 451 2.48 -18.34 17.39
C VAL A 451 3.08 -19.03 16.15
N VAL A 452 2.34 -19.97 15.54
CA VAL A 452 2.82 -20.64 14.32
C VAL A 452 2.89 -19.65 13.13
N SER A 453 1.95 -18.73 13.04
CA SER A 453 1.97 -17.64 12.05
C SER A 453 3.20 -16.75 12.21
N LEU A 454 3.54 -16.35 13.44
CA LEU A 454 4.77 -15.60 13.71
C LEU A 454 6.00 -16.42 13.30
N ALA A 455 6.06 -17.70 13.68
CA ALA A 455 7.17 -18.60 13.38
C ALA A 455 7.41 -18.76 11.87
N ASP A 456 6.35 -18.92 11.07
CA ASP A 456 6.41 -19.05 9.60
C ASP A 456 6.94 -17.75 8.94
N LYS A 457 6.38 -16.60 9.34
CA LYS A 457 6.75 -15.30 8.77
C LYS A 457 8.16 -14.89 9.14
N LEU A 458 8.56 -15.14 10.39
CA LEU A 458 9.93 -14.91 10.87
C LEU A 458 10.93 -15.79 10.12
N ASP A 459 10.65 -17.08 9.92
CA ASP A 459 11.51 -17.99 9.14
C ASP A 459 11.78 -17.41 7.75
N THR A 460 10.74 -16.95 7.06
CA THR A 460 10.90 -16.40 5.70
C THR A 460 11.71 -15.09 5.71
N ILE A 461 11.40 -14.16 6.61
CA ILE A 461 12.08 -12.86 6.67
C ILE A 461 13.56 -13.06 6.99
N ILE A 462 13.87 -13.80 8.06
CA ILE A 462 15.25 -14.03 8.52
C ILE A 462 16.04 -14.80 7.45
N GLY A 463 15.45 -15.82 6.84
CA GLY A 463 16.12 -16.56 5.76
C GLY A 463 16.47 -15.68 4.58
N CYS A 464 15.53 -14.87 4.08
CA CYS A 464 15.77 -13.96 2.98
C CYS A 464 16.85 -12.91 3.32
N PHE A 465 16.79 -12.30 4.51
CA PHE A 465 17.78 -11.32 4.94
C PHE A 465 19.17 -11.94 5.10
N SER A 466 19.26 -13.20 5.57
CA SER A 466 20.54 -13.93 5.73
C SER A 466 21.29 -14.12 4.41
N ILE A 467 20.56 -14.33 3.31
CA ILE A 467 21.13 -14.51 1.97
C ILE A 467 21.21 -13.21 1.16
N GLY A 468 20.85 -12.07 1.76
CA GLY A 468 20.94 -10.74 1.15
C GLY A 468 19.72 -10.31 0.33
N ILE A 469 18.60 -11.03 0.43
CA ILE A 469 17.33 -10.62 -0.20
C ILE A 469 16.61 -9.66 0.74
N VAL A 470 16.87 -8.37 0.55
CA VAL A 470 16.22 -7.27 1.27
C VAL A 470 15.33 -6.49 0.28
N PRO A 471 14.03 -6.27 0.58
CA PRO A 471 13.14 -5.56 -0.34
C PRO A 471 13.58 -4.12 -0.62
N THR A 472 13.73 -3.75 -1.89
CA THR A 472 14.10 -2.41 -2.34
C THR A 472 13.07 -1.85 -3.32
N GLY A 473 12.72 -0.57 -3.23
CA GLY A 473 11.76 0.09 -4.12
C GLY A 473 10.45 -0.70 -4.24
N SER A 474 10.02 -1.04 -5.45
CA SER A 474 8.82 -1.85 -5.73
C SER A 474 9.06 -3.37 -5.68
N GLN A 475 10.32 -3.83 -5.53
CA GLN A 475 10.65 -5.25 -5.58
C GLN A 475 10.52 -5.92 -4.20
N ASP A 476 9.61 -6.86 -4.09
CA ASP A 476 9.39 -7.71 -2.92
C ASP A 476 8.81 -9.07 -3.35
N PRO A 477 9.60 -9.92 -4.00
CA PRO A 477 9.12 -11.16 -4.60
C PRO A 477 8.59 -12.18 -3.58
N TYR A 478 9.06 -12.09 -2.33
CA TYR A 478 8.62 -12.98 -1.24
C TYR A 478 7.53 -12.37 -0.35
N GLY A 479 7.15 -11.12 -0.58
CA GLY A 479 6.13 -10.43 0.25
C GLY A 479 6.60 -10.15 1.68
N LEU A 480 7.90 -9.92 1.88
CA LEU A 480 8.50 -9.73 3.20
C LEU A 480 7.91 -8.52 3.93
N ARG A 481 7.57 -7.44 3.19
CA ARG A 481 6.92 -6.25 3.77
C ARG A 481 5.59 -6.59 4.41
N ARG A 482 4.78 -7.40 3.71
CA ARG A 482 3.48 -7.87 4.19
C ARG A 482 3.64 -8.79 5.40
N MET A 483 4.63 -9.69 5.38
CA MET A 483 4.92 -10.57 6.51
C MET A 483 5.35 -9.80 7.76
N ALA A 484 6.20 -8.78 7.61
CA ALA A 484 6.61 -7.94 8.75
C ALA A 484 5.42 -7.13 9.31
N ALA A 485 4.56 -6.57 8.44
CA ALA A 485 3.33 -5.92 8.89
C ALA A 485 2.41 -6.89 9.64
N ALA A 486 2.28 -8.13 9.15
CA ALA A 486 1.51 -9.18 9.82
C ALA A 486 2.04 -9.51 11.23
N ILE A 487 3.37 -9.61 11.39
CA ILE A 487 4.00 -9.81 12.71
C ILE A 487 3.62 -8.67 13.66
N VAL A 488 3.77 -7.41 13.22
CA VAL A 488 3.40 -6.23 14.01
C VAL A 488 1.93 -6.28 14.42
N GLN A 489 1.03 -6.57 13.48
CA GLN A 489 -0.41 -6.65 13.75
C GLN A 489 -0.77 -7.77 14.73
N ILE A 490 -0.15 -8.94 14.63
CA ILE A 490 -0.38 -10.06 15.56
C ILE A 490 0.08 -9.68 16.97
N LEU A 491 1.29 -9.10 17.11
CA LEU A 491 1.82 -8.68 18.41
C LEU A 491 0.93 -7.62 19.08
N LEU A 492 0.43 -6.66 18.30
CA LEU A 492 -0.50 -5.62 18.79
C LEU A 492 -1.85 -6.21 19.21
N ALA A 493 -2.47 -7.00 18.35
CA ALA A 493 -3.80 -7.56 18.61
C ALA A 493 -3.81 -8.52 19.80
N ARG A 494 -2.71 -9.23 20.03
CA ARG A 494 -2.53 -10.13 21.16
C ARG A 494 -2.01 -9.44 22.43
N GLY A 495 -1.53 -8.20 22.32
CA GLY A 495 -0.88 -7.50 23.44
C GLY A 495 0.41 -8.19 23.89
N TRP A 496 1.04 -9.00 23.05
CA TRP A 496 2.23 -9.74 23.42
C TRP A 496 3.47 -8.84 23.48
N LYS A 497 4.03 -8.69 24.66
CA LYS A 497 5.25 -7.91 24.91
C LYS A 497 6.52 -8.70 24.58
N LEU A 498 6.52 -9.40 23.45
CA LEU A 498 7.71 -10.06 22.93
C LEU A 498 8.62 -9.04 22.25
N SER A 499 9.90 -9.06 22.61
CA SER A 499 10.90 -8.25 21.92
C SER A 499 11.14 -8.76 20.51
N LEU A 500 11.15 -7.87 19.52
CA LEU A 500 11.54 -8.21 18.14
C LEU A 500 12.91 -8.83 18.08
N ASP A 501 13.89 -8.33 18.86
CA ASP A 501 15.23 -8.92 18.95
C ASP A 501 15.18 -10.37 19.41
N ALA A 502 14.38 -10.67 20.43
CA ALA A 502 14.21 -12.03 20.92
C ALA A 502 13.54 -12.95 19.89
N LEU A 503 12.63 -12.41 19.06
CA LEU A 503 12.01 -13.14 17.96
C LEU A 503 13.01 -13.38 16.82
N TRP A 504 13.83 -12.39 16.48
CA TRP A 504 14.89 -12.55 15.49
C TRP A 504 15.93 -13.59 15.93
N ASP A 505 16.35 -13.56 17.20
CA ASP A 505 17.30 -14.54 17.75
C ASP A 505 16.77 -15.97 17.68
N VAL A 506 15.45 -16.18 17.94
CA VAL A 506 14.79 -17.48 17.78
C VAL A 506 14.93 -17.98 16.34
N ALA A 507 14.62 -17.16 15.37
CA ALA A 507 14.66 -17.55 13.96
C ALA A 507 16.11 -17.70 13.45
N LEU A 508 17.03 -16.84 13.86
CA LEU A 508 18.48 -16.94 13.55
C LEU A 508 19.05 -18.25 14.07
N GLN A 509 18.72 -18.65 15.31
CA GLN A 509 19.16 -19.91 15.90
C GLN A 509 18.68 -21.11 15.08
N SER A 510 17.48 -21.09 14.54
CA SER A 510 16.91 -22.19 13.76
C SER A 510 17.58 -22.39 12.40
N TYR A 511 18.21 -21.34 11.84
CA TYR A 511 18.98 -21.45 10.60
C TYR A 511 20.41 -22.00 10.84
N GLY A 512 20.98 -21.80 12.03
CA GLY A 512 22.34 -22.21 12.37
C GLY A 512 23.43 -21.37 11.66
N GLU A 513 24.67 -21.52 12.09
CA GLU A 513 25.81 -20.72 11.61
C GLU A 513 26.08 -20.82 10.10
N ALA A 514 25.71 -21.94 9.47
CA ALA A 514 25.95 -22.17 8.06
C ALA A 514 25.15 -21.20 7.13
N ALA A 515 24.05 -20.65 7.62
CA ALA A 515 23.23 -19.71 6.85
C ALA A 515 23.84 -18.27 6.80
N PHE A 516 24.76 -17.95 7.70
CA PHE A 516 25.30 -16.58 7.86
C PHE A 516 26.63 -16.35 7.15
N LYS A 517 26.95 -17.16 6.14
CA LYS A 517 28.21 -17.05 5.38
C LYS A 517 28.33 -15.74 4.59
N LYS A 518 27.22 -15.14 4.20
CA LYS A 518 27.16 -13.94 3.35
C LYS A 518 27.03 -12.64 4.14
N ARG A 519 26.46 -12.68 5.34
CA ARG A 519 26.14 -11.50 6.13
C ARG A 519 26.33 -11.79 7.61
N SER A 520 26.86 -10.80 8.36
CA SER A 520 26.96 -10.90 9.81
C SER A 520 25.56 -10.79 10.47
N VAL A 521 25.42 -11.40 11.65
CA VAL A 521 24.18 -11.29 12.44
C VAL A 521 23.87 -9.84 12.79
N ASP A 522 24.87 -9.02 13.08
CA ASP A 522 24.70 -7.61 13.41
C ASP A 522 24.18 -6.80 12.21
N ASP A 523 24.70 -7.06 11.00
CA ASP A 523 24.19 -6.42 9.80
C ASP A 523 22.73 -6.81 9.50
N ILE A 524 22.39 -8.09 9.71
CA ILE A 524 21.01 -8.57 9.55
C ILE A 524 20.10 -7.88 10.56
N LYS A 525 20.46 -7.83 11.83
CA LYS A 525 19.64 -7.18 12.88
C LYS A 525 19.47 -5.69 12.64
N ARG A 526 20.50 -4.99 12.17
CA ARG A 526 20.40 -3.57 11.80
C ARG A 526 19.37 -3.35 10.69
N ASP A 527 19.47 -4.13 9.61
CA ASP A 527 18.53 -4.03 8.50
C ASP A 527 17.11 -4.42 8.92
N LEU A 528 16.94 -5.39 9.83
CA LEU A 528 15.64 -5.77 10.37
C LEU A 528 15.05 -4.63 11.22
N THR A 529 15.87 -3.94 12.02
CA THR A 529 15.43 -2.78 12.81
C THR A 529 14.86 -1.69 11.88
N ASP A 530 15.60 -1.31 10.83
CA ASP A 530 15.14 -0.34 9.85
C ASP A 530 13.88 -0.82 9.12
N PHE A 531 13.87 -2.10 8.77
CA PHE A 531 12.75 -2.72 8.09
C PHE A 531 11.47 -2.74 8.93
N PHE A 532 11.54 -3.07 10.21
CA PHE A 532 10.39 -3.07 11.12
C PHE A 532 9.98 -1.65 11.55
N SER A 533 10.94 -0.73 11.73
CA SER A 533 10.66 0.68 12.01
C SER A 533 9.71 1.29 10.98
N LEU A 534 9.92 1.00 9.69
CA LEU A 534 9.04 1.48 8.63
C LEU A 534 7.60 0.89 8.71
N ARG A 535 7.45 -0.35 9.22
CA ARG A 535 6.11 -0.97 9.43
C ARG A 535 5.40 -0.36 10.63
N LEU A 536 6.14 -0.12 11.69
CA LEU A 536 5.62 0.59 12.86
C LEU A 536 5.19 2.02 12.48
N LYS A 537 5.97 2.70 11.63
CA LYS A 537 5.59 4.02 11.09
C LYS A 537 4.23 3.96 10.40
N ASN A 538 4.01 2.98 9.52
CA ASN A 538 2.74 2.82 8.81
C ASN A 538 1.57 2.57 9.80
N VAL A 539 1.76 1.68 10.78
CA VAL A 539 0.74 1.41 11.80
C VAL A 539 0.40 2.68 12.60
N LEU A 540 1.40 3.47 12.99
CA LEU A 540 1.16 4.72 13.70
C LEU A 540 0.47 5.78 12.82
N GLN A 541 0.72 5.79 11.52
CA GLN A 541 0.00 6.63 10.55
C GLN A 541 -1.46 6.20 10.40
N ASP A 542 -1.74 4.90 10.34
CA ASP A 542 -3.10 4.35 10.27
C ASP A 542 -3.89 4.69 11.56
N GLU A 543 -3.23 4.74 12.72
CA GLU A 543 -3.77 5.22 13.99
C GLU A 543 -3.85 6.76 14.07
N GLN A 544 -3.59 7.46 12.95
CA GLN A 544 -3.65 8.93 12.79
C GLN A 544 -2.73 9.70 13.76
N VAL A 545 -1.63 9.09 14.16
CA VAL A 545 -0.60 9.78 14.96
C VAL A 545 0.14 10.80 14.10
N ARG A 546 0.35 12.00 14.64
CA ARG A 546 1.05 13.09 13.97
C ARG A 546 2.51 12.73 13.65
N TYR A 547 3.03 13.15 12.51
CA TYR A 547 4.32 12.75 11.96
C TYR A 547 5.52 12.97 12.91
N ASP A 548 5.54 14.08 13.65
CA ASP A 548 6.62 14.41 14.59
C ASP A 548 6.59 13.54 15.84
N ILE A 549 5.40 13.13 16.30
CA ILE A 549 5.22 12.14 17.38
C ILE A 549 5.71 10.77 16.92
N ILE A 550 5.40 10.37 15.70
CA ILE A 550 5.90 9.14 15.09
C ILE A 550 7.44 9.14 15.09
N ASP A 551 8.04 10.20 14.56
CA ASP A 551 9.50 10.33 14.47
C ASP A 551 10.16 10.38 15.86
N ALA A 552 9.48 10.96 16.85
CA ALA A 552 9.96 11.00 18.24
C ALA A 552 9.96 9.62 18.92
N VAL A 553 8.93 8.83 18.70
CA VAL A 553 8.79 7.49 19.30
C VAL A 553 9.70 6.48 18.60
N LEU A 554 9.81 6.53 17.27
CA LEU A 554 10.64 5.61 16.50
C LEU A 554 12.14 5.90 16.59
N ALA A 555 12.54 7.05 17.15
CA ALA A 555 13.92 7.36 17.44
C ALA A 555 14.48 6.66 18.70
N THR A 556 13.61 6.00 19.46
CA THR A 556 13.97 5.26 20.67
C THR A 556 13.81 3.75 20.46
N ASP A 557 13.78 2.97 21.53
CA ASP A 557 13.61 1.51 21.43
C ASP A 557 12.27 1.13 20.79
N ILE A 558 12.35 0.39 19.68
CA ILE A 558 11.18 -0.11 18.92
C ILE A 558 10.94 -1.61 19.11
N THR A 559 11.71 -2.26 19.97
CA THR A 559 11.74 -3.73 20.05
C THR A 559 10.43 -4.33 20.58
N VAL A 560 9.74 -3.67 21.49
CA VAL A 560 8.45 -4.13 22.05
C VAL A 560 7.30 -3.37 21.39
N VAL A 561 6.70 -3.99 20.39
CA VAL A 561 5.69 -3.37 19.50
C VAL A 561 4.48 -2.74 20.25
N PRO A 562 3.85 -3.40 21.24
CA PRO A 562 2.76 -2.78 22.01
C PRO A 562 3.20 -1.53 22.77
N ASP A 563 4.44 -1.51 23.29
CA ASP A 563 4.96 -0.36 24.03
C ASP A 563 5.24 0.83 23.11
N VAL A 564 5.61 0.60 21.84
CA VAL A 564 5.75 1.66 20.81
C VAL A 564 4.41 2.39 20.61
N LEU A 565 3.33 1.64 20.42
CA LEU A 565 1.99 2.21 20.24
C LEU A 565 1.51 2.93 21.51
N ALA A 566 1.76 2.35 22.68
CA ALA A 566 1.40 2.96 23.96
C ALA A 566 2.11 4.30 24.19
N ARG A 567 3.44 4.36 23.89
CA ARG A 567 4.21 5.62 23.96
C ARG A 567 3.69 6.67 23.00
N ALA A 568 3.34 6.27 21.77
CA ALA A 568 2.78 7.19 20.79
C ALA A 568 1.46 7.80 21.27
N LYS A 569 0.54 6.98 21.77
CA LYS A 569 -0.77 7.42 22.30
C LYS A 569 -0.59 8.35 23.51
N ALA A 570 0.24 7.98 24.44
CA ALA A 570 0.54 8.81 25.63
C ALA A 570 1.16 10.17 25.23
N LEU A 571 2.03 10.18 24.23
CA LEU A 571 2.64 11.43 23.75
C LEU A 571 1.60 12.32 23.01
N VAL A 572 0.66 11.72 22.26
CA VAL A 572 -0.47 12.46 21.66
C VAL A 572 -1.27 13.18 22.74
N HIS A 573 -1.59 12.50 23.86
CA HIS A 573 -2.32 13.08 24.98
C HIS A 573 -1.54 14.21 25.67
N ALA A 574 -0.22 14.01 25.87
CA ALA A 574 0.63 15.01 26.52
C ALA A 574 0.79 16.28 25.67
N VAL A 575 1.06 16.14 24.37
CA VAL A 575 1.27 17.26 23.44
C VAL A 575 0.01 18.10 23.23
N ALA A 576 -1.17 17.52 23.43
CA ALA A 576 -2.45 18.23 23.41
C ALA A 576 -2.60 19.24 24.58
N GLN A 577 -1.78 19.14 25.63
CA GLN A 577 -1.78 20.05 26.75
C GLN A 577 -0.86 21.25 26.50
N GLU A 578 -1.38 22.45 26.51
CA GLU A 578 -0.62 23.68 26.22
C GLU A 578 0.63 23.86 27.11
N ALA A 579 0.53 23.46 28.37
CA ALA A 579 1.65 23.50 29.33
C ALA A 579 2.83 22.56 28.98
N PHE A 580 2.58 21.54 28.16
CA PHE A 580 3.60 20.54 27.83
C PHE A 580 4.72 21.10 26.93
N LYS A 581 4.46 22.15 26.16
CA LYS A 581 5.49 22.88 25.40
C LYS A 581 6.63 23.35 26.29
N LEU A 582 6.29 23.96 27.43
CA LEU A 582 7.31 24.43 28.39
C LEU A 582 8.11 23.28 28.99
N THR A 583 7.52 22.13 29.17
CA THR A 583 8.21 20.93 29.63
C THR A 583 9.25 20.46 28.61
N VAL A 584 8.87 20.36 27.35
CA VAL A 584 9.77 19.94 26.26
C VAL A 584 10.91 20.96 26.07
N GLU A 585 10.66 22.25 26.23
CA GLU A 585 11.72 23.28 26.21
C GLU A 585 12.79 23.02 27.28
N GLN A 586 12.38 22.67 28.52
CA GLN A 586 13.34 22.33 29.58
C GLN A 586 14.07 21.01 29.27
N PHE A 587 13.40 20.00 28.76
CA PHE A 587 14.02 18.74 28.36
C PHE A 587 15.07 18.95 27.26
N ASN A 588 14.78 19.74 26.24
CA ASN A 588 15.74 20.08 25.20
C ASN A 588 16.95 20.82 25.75
N ARG A 589 16.75 21.70 26.75
CA ARG A 589 17.86 22.39 27.42
C ARG A 589 18.78 21.43 28.17
N VAL A 590 18.21 20.46 28.88
CA VAL A 590 18.97 19.36 29.53
C VAL A 590 19.76 18.57 28.49
N ASN A 591 19.11 18.12 27.43
CA ASN A 591 19.73 17.29 26.41
C ASN A 591 20.91 17.99 25.69
N ASN A 592 20.75 19.27 25.36
CA ASN A 592 21.80 20.06 24.69
C ASN A 592 23.07 20.18 25.52
N LEU A 593 22.96 20.26 26.84
CA LEU A 593 24.13 20.32 27.74
C LEU A 593 24.67 18.94 28.11
N ALA A 594 23.79 17.96 28.23
CA ALA A 594 24.14 16.56 28.49
C ALA A 594 25.14 15.99 27.47
N GLN A 595 25.05 16.44 26.20
CA GLN A 595 26.00 16.02 25.14
C GLN A 595 27.45 16.41 25.39
N LYS A 596 27.70 17.32 26.34
CA LYS A 596 29.04 17.76 26.72
C LYS A 596 29.64 16.96 27.92
N ALA A 597 28.85 16.01 28.46
CA ALA A 597 29.31 15.20 29.59
C ALA A 597 30.29 14.13 29.13
N GLU A 598 31.38 13.98 29.87
CA GLU A 598 32.40 12.96 29.64
C GLU A 598 32.20 11.72 30.52
N SER A 599 31.36 11.81 31.55
CA SER A 599 31.08 10.76 32.53
C SER A 599 29.65 10.88 33.04
N ASP A 600 29.06 9.78 33.46
CA ASP A 600 27.75 9.70 34.12
C ASP A 600 27.83 9.54 35.64
N ILE A 601 29.06 9.56 36.21
CA ILE A 601 29.27 9.40 37.62
C ILE A 601 28.96 10.71 38.35
N ILE A 602 27.99 10.66 39.28
CA ILE A 602 27.55 11.78 40.11
C ILE A 602 28.20 11.64 41.51
N THR A 603 28.80 12.69 42.01
CA THR A 603 29.36 12.78 43.34
C THR A 603 28.62 13.84 44.15
N GLU A 604 27.76 13.41 45.08
CA GLU A 604 26.91 14.32 45.88
C GLU A 604 27.69 15.35 46.70
N ALA A 605 28.93 14.99 47.16
CA ALA A 605 29.79 15.91 47.90
C ALA A 605 30.26 17.12 47.09
N LEU A 606 30.14 17.08 45.75
CA LEU A 606 30.48 18.18 44.84
C LEU A 606 29.31 19.13 44.56
N PHE A 607 28.13 18.86 45.10
CA PHE A 607 27.01 19.77 45.00
C PHE A 607 27.20 21.01 45.86
N GLN A 608 27.22 22.18 45.28
CA GLN A 608 27.40 23.43 45.96
C GLN A 608 26.08 24.09 46.34
N GLU A 609 25.13 24.06 45.43
CA GLU A 609 23.81 24.68 45.60
C GLU A 609 22.76 23.66 46.04
N GLU A 610 21.79 24.10 46.83
CA GLU A 610 20.65 23.27 47.28
C GLU A 610 19.88 22.71 46.11
N VAL A 611 19.63 23.51 45.07
CA VAL A 611 18.90 23.10 43.86
C VAL A 611 19.59 21.98 43.06
N GLU A 612 20.91 21.75 43.22
CA GLU A 612 21.60 20.62 42.63
C GLU A 612 21.20 19.30 43.35
N ARG A 613 21.04 19.34 44.68
CA ARG A 613 20.58 18.23 45.48
C ARG A 613 19.09 17.95 45.22
N ASP A 614 18.29 19.02 45.16
CA ASP A 614 16.84 18.92 44.86
C ASP A 614 16.61 18.26 43.51
N LEU A 615 17.31 18.67 42.46
CA LEU A 615 17.23 18.10 41.14
C LEU A 615 17.68 16.62 41.12
N TYR A 616 18.75 16.31 41.83
CA TYR A 616 19.23 14.93 41.94
C TYR A 616 18.22 14.03 42.67
N GLN A 617 17.62 14.49 43.76
CA GLN A 617 16.57 13.75 44.48
C GLN A 617 15.31 13.58 43.61
N ALA A 618 14.89 14.64 42.89
CA ALA A 618 13.80 14.56 41.94
C ALA A 618 14.07 13.54 40.83
N TYR A 619 15.29 13.51 40.28
CA TYR A 619 15.72 12.51 39.32
C TYR A 619 15.58 11.08 39.86
N LEU A 620 16.10 10.80 41.06
CA LEU A 620 16.04 9.45 41.66
C LEU A 620 14.61 8.99 41.89
N GLN A 621 13.74 9.88 42.40
CA GLN A 621 12.35 9.58 42.62
C GLN A 621 11.59 9.34 41.32
N THR A 622 11.77 10.22 40.32
CA THR A 622 11.14 10.10 39.03
C THR A 622 11.60 8.84 38.30
N LYS A 623 12.88 8.51 38.36
CA LYS A 623 13.45 7.29 37.78
C LYS A 623 12.75 6.05 38.32
N ALA A 624 12.70 5.89 39.66
CA ALA A 624 12.06 4.73 40.30
C ALA A 624 10.54 4.64 39.96
N LYS A 625 9.86 5.79 39.95
CA LYS A 625 8.43 5.89 39.61
C LYS A 625 8.18 5.53 38.15
N ALA A 626 8.95 6.11 37.22
CA ALA A 626 8.82 5.87 35.77
C ALA A 626 9.15 4.42 35.39
N GLU A 627 10.19 3.82 36.00
CA GLU A 627 10.53 2.40 35.77
C GLU A 627 9.38 1.46 36.20
N ALA A 628 8.77 1.70 37.36
CA ALA A 628 7.64 0.92 37.83
C ALA A 628 6.40 1.07 36.92
N GLN A 629 6.07 2.30 36.51
CA GLN A 629 4.97 2.60 35.61
C GLN A 629 5.20 2.02 34.20
N PHE A 630 6.43 2.07 33.69
CA PHE A 630 6.79 1.48 32.41
C PHE A 630 6.61 -0.04 32.43
N ALA A 631 7.06 -0.69 33.50
CA ALA A 631 6.86 -2.13 33.69
C ALA A 631 5.37 -2.51 33.78
N ALA A 632 4.54 -1.64 34.38
CA ALA A 632 3.07 -1.80 34.41
C ALA A 632 2.40 -1.49 33.07
N GLY A 633 3.08 -0.87 32.09
CA GLY A 633 2.52 -0.45 30.80
C GLY A 633 1.73 0.86 30.86
N GLU A 634 1.90 1.65 31.92
CA GLU A 634 1.16 2.90 32.20
C GLU A 634 1.87 4.10 31.55
N MET A 635 1.95 4.15 30.21
CA MET A 635 2.76 5.14 29.48
C MET A 635 2.32 6.60 29.67
N ASP A 636 1.04 6.86 29.84
CA ASP A 636 0.55 8.20 30.19
C ASP A 636 1.13 8.65 31.55
N ALA A 637 1.15 7.76 32.54
CA ALA A 637 1.73 8.04 33.85
C ALA A 637 3.26 8.22 33.78
N VAL A 638 3.96 7.47 32.93
CA VAL A 638 5.40 7.66 32.67
C VAL A 638 5.67 9.08 32.18
N ILE A 639 4.98 9.52 31.11
CA ILE A 639 5.17 10.87 30.54
C ILE A 639 4.82 11.95 31.55
N GLN A 640 3.77 11.75 32.34
CA GLN A 640 3.37 12.69 33.39
C GLN A 640 4.44 12.78 34.51
N SER A 641 4.99 11.64 34.92
CA SER A 641 6.07 11.62 35.92
C SER A 641 7.32 12.30 35.42
N LEU A 642 7.70 12.14 34.16
CA LEU A 642 8.78 12.89 33.53
C LEU A 642 8.50 14.40 33.51
N ALA A 643 7.25 14.80 33.24
CA ALA A 643 6.84 16.21 33.20
C ALA A 643 6.97 16.89 34.57
N GLU A 644 6.89 16.15 35.70
CA GLU A 644 7.14 16.67 37.04
C GLU A 644 8.56 17.22 37.21
N LEU A 645 9.52 16.75 36.40
CA LEU A 645 10.92 17.26 36.41
C LEU A 645 11.05 18.71 35.89
N ARG A 646 10.03 19.28 35.24
CA ARG A 646 10.09 20.62 34.65
C ARG A 646 10.50 21.68 35.65
N GLU A 647 9.88 21.75 36.80
CA GLU A 647 10.16 22.78 37.79
C GLU A 647 11.53 22.61 38.47
N PRO A 648 11.95 21.40 38.91
CA PRO A 648 13.30 21.17 39.38
C PRO A 648 14.39 21.53 38.36
N ILE A 649 14.19 21.17 37.08
CA ILE A 649 15.13 21.50 35.98
C ILE A 649 15.20 23.02 35.80
N LYS A 650 14.06 23.72 35.79
CA LYS A 650 14.02 25.18 35.67
C LYS A 650 14.76 25.83 36.84
N ALA A 651 14.46 25.45 38.08
CA ALA A 651 15.09 26.00 39.28
C ALA A 651 16.62 25.82 39.25
N PHE A 652 17.07 24.65 38.79
CA PHE A 652 18.51 24.37 38.62
C PHE A 652 19.15 25.34 37.60
N PHE A 653 18.58 25.51 36.43
CA PHE A 653 19.11 26.38 35.39
C PHE A 653 19.03 27.88 35.73
N ASP A 654 18.09 28.26 36.59
CA ASP A 654 17.96 29.68 37.04
C ASP A 654 19.05 30.06 38.08
N LYS A 655 19.56 29.08 38.84
CA LYS A 655 20.52 29.33 39.94
C LYS A 655 21.93 28.80 39.71
N VAL A 656 22.09 27.81 38.81
CA VAL A 656 23.34 27.08 38.61
C VAL A 656 23.97 27.40 37.26
N MET A 657 25.22 27.90 37.28
CA MET A 657 26.03 28.00 36.08
C MET A 657 26.65 26.64 35.77
N VAL A 658 26.04 25.85 34.88
CA VAL A 658 26.51 24.48 34.55
C VAL A 658 27.98 24.44 34.14
N MET A 659 28.39 25.39 33.29
CA MET A 659 29.77 25.50 32.80
C MET A 659 30.68 26.26 33.82
N ALA A 660 30.76 25.75 35.05
CA ALA A 660 31.60 26.31 36.09
C ALA A 660 33.10 26.29 35.69
N GLU A 661 33.88 27.23 36.27
CA GLU A 661 35.32 27.29 36.05
C GLU A 661 36.02 26.10 36.66
N ASP A 662 35.58 25.63 37.84
CA ASP A 662 36.07 24.42 38.47
C ASP A 662 35.67 23.19 37.63
N GLU A 663 36.68 22.44 37.19
CA GLU A 663 36.51 21.30 36.30
C GLU A 663 35.73 20.15 36.94
N GLN A 664 35.96 19.88 38.24
CA GLN A 664 35.30 18.79 38.95
C GLN A 664 33.78 19.08 39.12
N ILE A 665 33.48 20.31 39.50
CA ILE A 665 32.09 20.77 39.65
C ILE A 665 31.38 20.75 38.30
N ARG A 666 32.02 21.26 37.23
CA ARG A 666 31.48 21.25 35.86
C ARG A 666 31.18 19.82 35.39
N LYS A 667 32.12 18.87 35.58
CA LYS A 667 31.93 17.46 35.20
C LYS A 667 30.78 16.83 35.98
N ASN A 668 30.66 17.11 37.29
CA ASN A 668 29.58 16.59 38.11
C ASN A 668 28.19 17.11 37.69
N ARG A 669 28.07 18.43 37.35
CA ARG A 669 26.84 19.04 36.84
C ARG A 669 26.45 18.48 35.49
N LEU A 670 27.40 18.27 34.58
CA LEU A 670 27.16 17.63 33.30
C LEU A 670 26.75 16.16 33.44
N ALA A 671 27.34 15.42 34.39
CA ALA A 671 26.95 14.04 34.70
C ALA A 671 25.50 13.95 35.19
N LEU A 672 25.04 14.88 36.05
CA LEU A 672 23.65 14.94 36.47
C LEU A 672 22.71 15.16 35.30
N LEU A 673 23.04 16.10 34.41
CA LEU A 673 22.25 16.37 33.20
C LEU A 673 22.25 15.19 32.22
N LEU A 674 23.35 14.45 32.10
CA LEU A 674 23.43 13.25 31.26
C LEU A 674 22.49 12.14 31.76
N ASN A 675 22.46 11.91 33.06
CA ASN A 675 21.59 10.92 33.69
C ASN A 675 20.11 11.33 33.52
N LEU A 676 19.77 12.60 33.70
CA LEU A 676 18.44 13.14 33.40
C LEU A 676 18.06 12.98 31.93
N SER A 677 18.97 13.33 31.02
CA SER A 677 18.74 13.18 29.58
C SER A 677 18.46 11.72 29.21
N ARG A 678 19.26 10.79 29.72
CA ARG A 678 19.04 9.35 29.47
C ARG A 678 17.67 8.86 29.98
N LEU A 679 17.24 9.33 31.16
CA LEU A 679 15.92 9.01 31.68
C LEU A 679 14.80 9.57 30.78
N ILE A 680 14.88 10.84 30.42
CA ILE A 680 13.85 11.54 29.62
C ILE A 680 13.81 11.00 28.19
N TYR A 681 14.95 11.01 27.50
CA TYR A 681 15.04 10.65 26.07
C TYR A 681 15.10 9.13 25.82
N GLY A 682 15.23 8.32 26.87
CA GLY A 682 15.09 6.87 26.79
C GLY A 682 13.64 6.42 26.54
N VAL A 683 12.65 7.25 26.87
CA VAL A 683 11.24 6.96 26.64
C VAL A 683 10.80 7.43 25.25
N VAL A 684 11.13 8.68 24.91
CA VAL A 684 10.74 9.35 23.65
C VAL A 684 11.78 10.41 23.30
N ASP A 685 12.10 10.59 22.04
CA ASP A 685 12.97 11.72 21.62
C ASP A 685 12.16 13.02 21.48
N PHE A 686 12.03 13.74 22.60
CA PHE A 686 11.25 14.99 22.65
C PHE A 686 11.81 16.10 21.76
N SER A 687 13.06 16.00 21.28
CA SER A 687 13.65 17.02 20.39
C SER A 687 12.98 17.10 19.01
N LYS A 688 12.24 16.05 18.65
CA LYS A 688 11.54 15.95 17.36
C LYS A 688 10.13 16.53 17.38
N ILE A 689 9.60 16.87 18.57
CA ILE A 689 8.26 17.40 18.72
C ILE A 689 8.18 18.84 18.22
N VAL A 690 7.23 19.09 17.33
CA VAL A 690 6.96 20.42 16.73
C VAL A 690 5.74 21.03 17.40
N PHE A 691 5.94 22.19 18.03
CA PHE A 691 4.85 23.01 18.56
C PHE A 691 4.57 24.16 17.58
N ALA A 692 3.30 24.38 17.28
CA ALA A 692 2.83 25.47 16.43
C ALA A 692 3.02 26.84 17.09
#